data_7be98852e079a58cfa490da2a20afcdd
#
_entry.id   7be98852e079a58cfa490da2a20afcdd
#
_cell.length_a   1.000
_cell.length_b   1.000
_cell.length_c   1.000
_cell.angle_alpha   90.00
_cell.angle_beta   90.00
_cell.angle_gamma   90.00
#
_symmetry.space_group_name_H-M   'P 1'
#
loop_
_entity.id
_entity.type
_entity.pdbx_description
1 polymer ?
#
loop_
_entity_poly.entity_id
_entity_poly.type
_entity_poly.pdbx_seq_one_letter_code
_entity_poly.pdbx_strand_id
1 'polypeptide(L)'
;MRVRFGQVYIRAIFRSLLRHRAADLLGLVLASAICAFLPLGIPAGLNARSHAHNSPRSAPLATITVDYPADQTLFPPDIAPPTFLWRDADPAAIAWRIDVSFADHSSSLQLKSSGERVHIGEIDQRCAQAGAVPPTLTPEEAASHTWKPDSEAWAAILKHSVKRPATLTVTGFRDDAMTQPSSQGHITLQTSKDPVGAPIFFRDVPLISVPLGEKGVIMPIPTAAIPFIAWRLRYVGETKSRLMMEGLPTCINCHSFSKDGSALGIDVDGPGNDKGLYGIVPVKQETSIRNENVLRWSSFAEEKASKRFGFMSQISPDGQYVITSIENPGSHIKDFDSRFYNGFYRDYGFGQVFFPTKGILAWYSKASGKLKPLPGADDPAFVQASAFWSPDGKYLVFSRATAKEPYHEGQNVAQVANSPDETQIQYDLYHIPFNDGKGGTPERIEGASQNGMSNNFPKVSPDGRWIVFVQNRNGLLMRPDSNLYIVPFNGGKARKLDCNLPRMNSWHTFSPNGRWLAFSSKGRTLYTQLFLTHIDEDGKDSPAILVENATAANRGVNIPEFVNIRPGGLLKMDAPATEFYRLTDVAGELARKGDYTAAATEWNKAVDLDPADGKARYHLAFALDKQGQLDQAIAQYRKAVELDASNAAAYSGLSVDLARAGNLPDSIAAAKQALALNPKDVLTEGNLAASLLETGQTDEAVEHIHKALDLDPEFADAHNMLGIVLARAGKLDEAIAHLQKAVSLTPDSVEYRFNLGRIYAAQHSFPEAIPQFEKAVELSGGNEPQSLEMLAAMYSEVGRFSEAAKVARRALATPAAQSDANLSGELRARIAYYESQPDGAAPNP
;
A
#
# COMPACT_ATOMS: atom_id res chain seq x y z
N MET A 1 29.80 8.57 -18.32
CA MET A 1 29.29 7.89 -19.53
C MET A 1 27.84 8.34 -19.74
N ARG A 2 27.59 9.38 -20.51
CA ARG A 2 26.24 9.86 -20.86
C ARG A 2 25.74 9.04 -22.02
N VAL A 3 24.72 8.23 -21.81
CA VAL A 3 24.10 7.41 -22.84
C VAL A 3 22.79 8.03 -23.28
N ARG A 4 22.70 8.24 -24.57
CA ARG A 4 21.53 8.60 -25.35
C ARG A 4 20.46 7.47 -25.22
N PHE A 5 19.32 7.77 -24.63
CA PHE A 5 18.08 7.04 -24.88
C PHE A 5 16.94 8.05 -24.94
N GLY A 6 16.56 8.43 -26.13
CA GLY A 6 15.47 9.41 -26.31
C GLY A 6 15.24 9.78 -27.77
N GLN A 7 15.19 8.83 -28.70
CA GLN A 7 14.76 9.13 -30.09
C GLN A 7 14.23 7.93 -30.90
N VAL A 8 13.91 6.80 -30.30
CA VAL A 8 13.40 5.63 -31.06
C VAL A 8 11.89 5.39 -30.87
N TYR A 9 11.24 6.01 -29.90
CA TYR A 9 9.82 5.72 -29.59
C TYR A 9 8.78 6.61 -30.30
N ILE A 10 9.19 7.66 -31.05
CA ILE A 10 8.24 8.58 -31.72
C ILE A 10 7.99 8.20 -33.19
N ARG A 11 8.75 7.29 -33.80
CA ARG A 11 8.55 6.89 -35.22
C ARG A 11 7.70 5.64 -35.44
N ALA A 12 7.34 4.89 -34.41
CA ALA A 12 6.50 3.70 -34.51
C ALA A 12 4.98 3.99 -34.43
N ILE A 13 4.58 5.10 -33.84
CA ILE A 13 3.16 5.45 -33.66
C ILE A 13 2.53 6.11 -34.90
N PHE A 14 3.31 6.70 -35.79
CA PHE A 14 2.77 7.39 -36.99
C PHE A 14 2.58 6.50 -38.23
N ARG A 15 2.96 5.22 -38.19
CA ARG A 15 2.74 4.29 -39.32
C ARG A 15 1.58 3.29 -39.11
N SER A 16 0.96 3.24 -37.95
CA SER A 16 -0.21 2.37 -37.66
C SER A 16 -1.57 3.04 -37.91
N LEU A 17 -1.61 4.37 -38.07
CA LEU A 17 -2.87 5.13 -38.20
C LEU A 17 -3.35 5.39 -39.62
N LEU A 18 -2.69 4.82 -40.66
CA LEU A 18 -3.04 5.04 -42.05
C LEU A 18 -3.43 3.78 -42.84
N ARG A 19 -3.76 2.66 -42.15
CA ARG A 19 -4.17 1.42 -42.87
C ARG A 19 -5.51 0.80 -42.48
N HIS A 20 -6.39 1.50 -41.75
CA HIS A 20 -7.76 0.98 -41.49
C HIS A 20 -8.83 2.06 -41.69
N ARG A 21 -8.95 2.52 -42.93
CA ARG A 21 -10.12 3.22 -43.44
C ARG A 21 -10.33 2.87 -44.90
N ALA A 22 -10.81 1.66 -45.18
CA ALA A 22 -11.39 1.27 -46.45
C ALA A 22 -11.94 -0.16 -46.37
N ALA A 23 -12.95 -0.43 -45.55
CA ALA A 23 -13.81 -1.62 -45.69
C ALA A 23 -14.94 -1.59 -44.64
N ASP A 24 -15.83 -0.62 -44.70
CA ASP A 24 -17.16 -0.70 -44.04
C ASP A 24 -18.08 0.35 -44.65
N LEU A 25 -18.40 0.11 -45.93
CA LEU A 25 -19.46 0.86 -46.63
C LEU A 25 -19.99 -0.04 -47.76
N LEU A 26 -20.55 -1.19 -47.36
CA LEU A 26 -21.46 -1.97 -48.25
C LEU A 26 -22.17 -3.01 -47.38
N GLY A 27 -23.40 -2.67 -46.91
CA GLY A 27 -24.15 -3.66 -46.11
C GLY A 27 -25.45 -3.08 -45.51
N LEU A 28 -26.07 -2.15 -46.12
CA LEU A 28 -27.36 -1.64 -45.67
C LEU A 28 -28.24 -1.27 -46.88
N VAL A 29 -28.71 -2.28 -47.59
CA VAL A 29 -29.93 -2.26 -48.43
C VAL A 29 -30.23 -3.72 -48.74
N LEU A 30 -31.27 -4.29 -48.13
CA LEU A 30 -32.17 -5.34 -48.63
C LEU A 30 -32.81 -6.07 -47.45
N ALA A 31 -33.94 -5.70 -47.04
CA ALA A 31 -35.05 -6.56 -46.62
C ALA A 31 -36.26 -5.70 -46.20
N SER A 32 -36.92 -5.15 -47.19
CA SER A 32 -38.32 -4.72 -47.05
C SER A 32 -39.05 -5.37 -48.21
N ALA A 33 -39.94 -6.26 -47.94
CA ALA A 33 -41.16 -6.56 -48.67
C ALA A 33 -41.55 -8.04 -48.54
N ILE A 34 -42.89 -8.21 -48.61
CA ILE A 34 -43.64 -9.50 -48.73
C ILE A 34 -44.23 -9.93 -47.38
N CYS A 35 -45.51 -10.08 -47.20
CA CYS A 35 -46.75 -9.87 -48.01
C CYS A 35 -47.94 -9.92 -47.08
N ALA A 36 -48.94 -9.15 -47.44
CA ALA A 36 -50.32 -9.32 -47.01
C ALA A 36 -50.97 -10.55 -47.66
N PHE A 37 -51.88 -11.20 -46.98
CA PHE A 37 -53.05 -11.86 -47.52
C PHE A 37 -54.10 -12.08 -46.44
N LEU A 38 -55.25 -11.43 -46.60
CA LEU A 38 -56.55 -11.78 -46.07
C LEU A 38 -57.20 -12.88 -46.98
N PRO A 39 -58.18 -13.71 -46.48
CA PRO A 39 -59.49 -13.39 -46.84
C PRO A 39 -60.60 -13.51 -45.80
N LEU A 40 -61.55 -12.60 -45.94
CA LEU A 40 -63.02 -12.57 -45.79
C LEU A 40 -63.78 -13.88 -45.52
N GLY A 41 -64.79 -13.73 -44.63
CA GLY A 41 -65.93 -14.66 -44.50
C GLY A 41 -66.87 -14.20 -43.40
N ILE A 42 -67.96 -13.51 -43.80
CA ILE A 42 -69.16 -13.29 -42.95
C ILE A 42 -70.19 -14.35 -43.33
N PRO A 43 -71.08 -14.77 -42.40
CA PRO A 43 -72.43 -14.12 -42.44
C PRO A 43 -73.07 -13.92 -41.02
N ALA A 44 -74.02 -13.02 -41.14
CA ALA A 44 -74.88 -12.47 -40.10
C ALA A 44 -75.93 -13.47 -39.51
N GLY A 45 -76.27 -13.14 -38.25
CA GLY A 45 -77.46 -13.71 -37.58
C GLY A 45 -77.93 -12.72 -36.50
N LEU A 46 -79.07 -12.15 -36.70
CA LEU A 46 -79.90 -11.31 -35.83
C LEU A 46 -80.48 -12.08 -34.63
N ASN A 47 -80.42 -11.57 -33.41
CA ASN A 47 -81.54 -11.10 -32.59
C ASN A 47 -81.25 -11.16 -31.08
N ALA A 48 -81.62 -10.12 -30.46
CA ALA A 48 -82.43 -9.92 -29.27
C ALA A 48 -81.82 -9.00 -28.22
N ARG A 49 -82.47 -7.95 -28.00
CA ARG A 49 -82.22 -6.98 -26.92
C ARG A 49 -82.54 -7.57 -25.61
N SER A 50 -81.60 -7.45 -24.69
CA SER A 50 -81.88 -7.37 -23.24
C SER A 50 -81.03 -6.19 -22.69
N HIS A 51 -81.74 -5.20 -22.14
CA HIS A 51 -81.10 -4.09 -21.41
C HIS A 51 -80.63 -4.65 -20.07
N ALA A 52 -79.32 -4.98 -20.01
CA ALA A 52 -78.61 -5.07 -18.74
C ALA A 52 -77.84 -3.74 -18.54
N HIS A 53 -78.11 -3.08 -17.45
CA HIS A 53 -77.33 -1.95 -16.97
C HIS A 53 -75.88 -2.45 -16.82
N ASN A 54 -75.03 -2.13 -17.80
CA ASN A 54 -73.58 -2.22 -17.65
C ASN A 54 -73.13 -0.94 -16.91
N SER A 55 -72.93 -1.09 -15.62
CA SER A 55 -71.98 -0.18 -14.97
C SER A 55 -70.64 -0.23 -15.76
N PRO A 56 -70.00 0.84 -16.09
CA PRO A 56 -68.77 0.85 -16.80
C PRO A 56 -67.73 0.06 -15.96
N ARG A 57 -67.30 -1.12 -16.45
CA ARG A 57 -66.13 -1.80 -15.88
C ARG A 57 -65.00 -0.77 -15.94
N SER A 58 -64.56 -0.26 -14.78
CA SER A 58 -63.36 0.57 -14.68
C SER A 58 -62.22 -0.15 -15.41
N ALA A 59 -61.55 0.52 -16.30
CA ALA A 59 -60.36 -0.01 -16.96
C ALA A 59 -59.39 -0.51 -15.88
N PRO A 60 -58.70 -1.63 -16.13
CA PRO A 60 -57.71 -2.12 -15.16
C PRO A 60 -56.65 -1.04 -14.91
N LEU A 61 -56.33 -0.82 -13.64
CA LEU A 61 -55.29 0.15 -13.24
C LEU A 61 -53.96 -0.24 -13.87
N ALA A 62 -53.18 0.76 -14.30
CA ALA A 62 -51.81 0.53 -14.73
C ALA A 62 -50.93 0.05 -13.54
N THR A 63 -49.87 -0.67 -13.83
CA THR A 63 -49.01 -1.26 -12.77
C THR A 63 -47.98 -0.26 -12.28
N ILE A 64 -47.91 -0.08 -10.96
CA ILE A 64 -46.76 0.53 -10.28
C ILE A 64 -45.81 -0.57 -9.83
N THR A 65 -44.56 -0.49 -10.21
CA THR A 65 -43.47 -1.36 -9.70
C THR A 65 -42.70 -0.60 -8.62
N VAL A 66 -42.72 -1.10 -7.39
CA VAL A 66 -41.88 -0.57 -6.32
C VAL A 66 -40.49 -1.21 -6.43
N ASP A 67 -39.50 -0.40 -6.80
CA ASP A 67 -38.12 -0.86 -7.03
C ASP A 67 -37.30 -0.93 -5.74
N TYR A 68 -37.69 -0.13 -4.73
CA TYR A 68 -37.03 -0.13 -3.42
C TYR A 68 -37.98 0.45 -2.33
N PRO A 69 -37.99 -0.16 -1.14
CA PRO A 69 -37.38 -1.44 -0.78
C PRO A 69 -38.00 -2.62 -1.54
N ALA A 70 -37.31 -3.74 -1.57
CA ALA A 70 -37.87 -4.98 -2.13
C ALA A 70 -39.06 -5.47 -1.29
N ASP A 71 -39.98 -6.22 -1.91
CA ASP A 71 -41.05 -6.86 -1.17
C ASP A 71 -40.50 -7.78 -0.04
N GLN A 72 -41.19 -7.83 1.09
CA GLN A 72 -40.81 -8.56 2.31
C GLN A 72 -39.52 -8.09 2.97
N THR A 73 -39.07 -6.86 2.73
CA THR A 73 -37.92 -6.27 3.44
C THR A 73 -38.19 -6.19 4.94
N LEU A 74 -37.18 -6.63 5.73
CA LEU A 74 -37.20 -6.57 7.20
C LEU A 74 -36.26 -5.46 7.69
N PHE A 75 -36.81 -4.37 8.21
CA PHE A 75 -36.03 -3.23 8.71
C PHE A 75 -35.62 -3.39 10.18
N PRO A 76 -34.45 -2.89 10.59
CA PRO A 76 -34.11 -2.76 12.01
C PRO A 76 -34.93 -1.66 12.65
N PRO A 77 -35.26 -1.74 13.95
CA PRO A 77 -36.08 -0.73 14.64
C PRO A 77 -35.35 0.62 14.83
N ASP A 78 -34.05 0.62 14.68
CA ASP A 78 -33.17 1.78 14.91
C ASP A 78 -32.65 2.42 13.60
N ILE A 79 -33.25 2.15 12.44
CA ILE A 79 -32.84 2.69 11.15
C ILE A 79 -33.53 4.03 10.81
N ALA A 80 -32.79 4.94 10.21
CA ALA A 80 -33.35 6.16 9.62
C ALA A 80 -34.33 5.85 8.49
N PRO A 81 -35.32 6.74 8.22
CA PRO A 81 -36.28 6.51 7.16
C PRO A 81 -35.62 6.34 5.80
N PRO A 82 -35.91 5.25 5.08
CA PRO A 82 -35.38 5.03 3.73
C PRO A 82 -36.17 5.84 2.69
N THR A 83 -35.59 6.04 1.53
CA THR A 83 -36.24 6.61 0.38
C THR A 83 -36.87 5.50 -0.46
N PHE A 84 -38.18 5.47 -0.55
CA PHE A 84 -38.91 4.53 -1.42
C PHE A 84 -38.82 4.96 -2.87
N LEU A 85 -38.66 3.98 -3.78
CA LEU A 85 -38.54 4.19 -5.22
C LEU A 85 -39.59 3.35 -5.95
N TRP A 86 -40.30 3.96 -6.95
CA TRP A 86 -41.22 3.24 -7.81
C TRP A 86 -41.23 3.78 -9.21
N ARG A 87 -41.62 2.95 -10.15
CA ARG A 87 -41.94 3.32 -11.54
C ARG A 87 -43.42 3.11 -11.78
N ASP A 88 -44.04 4.09 -12.42
CA ASP A 88 -45.44 4.07 -12.78
C ASP A 88 -45.58 3.80 -14.28
N ALA A 89 -46.35 2.79 -14.65
CA ALA A 89 -46.63 2.49 -16.06
C ALA A 89 -47.63 3.47 -16.69
N ASP A 90 -48.33 4.31 -15.89
CA ASP A 90 -49.14 5.41 -16.41
C ASP A 90 -48.29 6.69 -16.51
N PRO A 91 -47.86 7.11 -17.73
CA PRO A 91 -47.03 8.30 -17.90
C PRO A 91 -47.79 9.61 -17.63
N ALA A 92 -49.11 9.57 -17.49
CA ALA A 92 -49.97 10.73 -17.22
C ALA A 92 -50.26 10.89 -15.73
N ALA A 93 -49.76 10.01 -14.84
CA ALA A 93 -49.86 10.15 -13.41
C ALA A 93 -49.00 11.33 -12.93
N ILE A 94 -49.58 12.22 -12.12
CA ILE A 94 -48.93 13.44 -11.60
C ILE A 94 -48.94 13.56 -10.08
N ALA A 95 -49.73 12.73 -9.39
CA ALA A 95 -49.80 12.69 -7.94
C ALA A 95 -49.95 11.26 -7.45
N TRP A 96 -49.41 10.96 -6.28
CA TRP A 96 -49.46 9.60 -5.70
C TRP A 96 -49.93 9.67 -4.26
N ARG A 97 -50.78 8.69 -3.89
CA ARG A 97 -51.18 8.43 -2.50
C ARG A 97 -50.46 7.18 -2.02
N ILE A 98 -49.88 7.30 -0.85
CA ILE A 98 -49.19 6.20 -0.15
C ILE A 98 -50.10 5.78 1.00
N ASP A 99 -50.68 4.62 0.87
CA ASP A 99 -51.54 4.00 1.90
C ASP A 99 -50.73 2.92 2.64
N VAL A 100 -50.55 3.05 3.95
CA VAL A 100 -49.89 2.00 4.78
C VAL A 100 -50.92 1.37 5.69
N SER A 101 -51.20 0.10 5.48
CA SER A 101 -52.11 -0.69 6.31
C SER A 101 -51.36 -1.65 7.21
N PHE A 102 -51.82 -1.77 8.46
CA PHE A 102 -51.18 -2.61 9.47
C PHE A 102 -52.02 -3.83 9.78
N ALA A 103 -51.38 -5.01 9.79
CA ALA A 103 -52.06 -6.26 10.11
C ALA A 103 -52.36 -6.45 11.61
N ASP A 104 -51.93 -5.52 12.46
CA ASP A 104 -52.28 -5.45 13.88
C ASP A 104 -53.57 -4.67 14.15
N HIS A 105 -54.28 -4.26 13.08
CA HIS A 105 -55.50 -3.46 13.09
C HIS A 105 -55.36 -2.05 13.63
N SER A 106 -54.12 -1.51 13.71
CA SER A 106 -53.88 -0.07 13.97
C SER A 106 -54.38 0.77 12.83
N SER A 107 -54.65 2.07 13.08
CA SER A 107 -55.09 3.00 12.08
C SER A 107 -54.11 3.09 10.91
N SER A 108 -54.61 2.94 9.70
CA SER A 108 -53.82 3.08 8.46
C SER A 108 -53.31 4.51 8.32
N LEU A 109 -52.15 4.64 7.67
CA LEU A 109 -51.62 5.94 7.25
C LEU A 109 -52.03 6.22 5.80
N GLN A 110 -52.47 7.46 5.56
CA GLN A 110 -52.71 7.95 4.17
C GLN A 110 -51.87 9.21 3.97
N LEU A 111 -50.93 9.11 3.07
CA LEU A 111 -49.95 10.17 2.81
C LEU A 111 -49.96 10.54 1.35
N LYS A 112 -49.74 11.82 1.04
CA LYS A 112 -49.63 12.33 -0.33
C LYS A 112 -48.17 12.46 -0.71
N SER A 113 -47.82 12.08 -1.96
CA SER A 113 -46.53 12.29 -2.56
C SER A 113 -46.65 12.98 -3.92
N SER A 114 -45.81 13.97 -4.18
CA SER A 114 -45.61 14.57 -5.48
C SER A 114 -44.83 13.64 -6.43
N GLY A 115 -44.27 12.54 -5.94
CA GLY A 115 -43.44 11.64 -6.71
C GLY A 115 -42.22 12.34 -7.30
N GLU A 116 -41.42 13.00 -6.46
CA GLU A 116 -40.17 13.60 -6.89
C GLU A 116 -39.31 12.61 -7.67
N ARG A 117 -38.59 13.10 -8.66
CA ARG A 117 -37.68 12.23 -9.42
C ARG A 117 -36.45 11.89 -8.61
N VAL A 118 -35.85 10.75 -8.92
CA VAL A 118 -34.57 10.36 -8.33
C VAL A 118 -33.50 11.39 -8.66
N HIS A 119 -32.75 11.79 -7.65
CA HIS A 119 -31.61 12.68 -7.81
C HIS A 119 -30.35 11.93 -7.41
N ILE A 120 -29.24 12.22 -8.12
CA ILE A 120 -27.91 11.77 -7.70
C ILE A 120 -27.59 12.46 -6.38
N GLY A 121 -27.11 11.68 -5.41
CA GLY A 121 -26.71 12.19 -4.10
C GLY A 121 -25.57 13.22 -4.17
N GLU A 122 -25.11 13.66 -3.01
CA GLU A 122 -23.99 14.61 -2.90
C GLU A 122 -22.74 14.10 -3.66
N ILE A 123 -22.10 14.97 -4.43
CA ILE A 123 -20.88 14.70 -5.20
C ILE A 123 -19.70 15.35 -4.50
N ASP A 124 -18.65 14.57 -4.20
CA ASP A 124 -17.39 15.11 -3.76
C ASP A 124 -16.66 15.76 -4.95
N GLN A 125 -16.59 17.10 -4.93
CA GLN A 125 -15.98 17.88 -6.00
C GLN A 125 -14.48 17.65 -6.12
N ARG A 126 -13.78 17.31 -5.03
CA ARG A 126 -12.35 16.99 -5.04
C ARG A 126 -12.08 15.75 -5.90
N CYS A 127 -12.94 14.73 -5.75
CA CYS A 127 -12.88 13.52 -6.56
C CYS A 127 -13.22 13.80 -8.03
N ALA A 128 -14.23 14.64 -8.29
CA ALA A 128 -14.60 15.03 -9.64
C ALA A 128 -13.48 15.80 -10.36
N GLN A 129 -12.83 16.73 -9.68
CA GLN A 129 -11.68 17.49 -10.20
C GLN A 129 -10.45 16.60 -10.42
N ALA A 130 -10.30 15.55 -9.64
CA ALA A 130 -9.23 14.55 -9.80
C ALA A 130 -9.52 13.53 -10.92
N GLY A 131 -10.63 13.67 -11.68
CA GLY A 131 -10.98 12.83 -12.81
C GLY A 131 -11.98 11.72 -12.51
N ALA A 132 -12.61 11.70 -11.32
CA ALA A 132 -13.72 10.80 -11.06
C ALA A 132 -14.93 11.18 -11.91
N VAL A 133 -15.46 10.22 -12.66
CA VAL A 133 -16.70 10.44 -13.43
C VAL A 133 -17.89 10.37 -12.46
N PRO A 134 -18.70 11.42 -12.31
CA PRO A 134 -19.90 11.37 -11.49
C PRO A 134 -20.82 10.23 -11.94
N PRO A 135 -21.51 9.53 -11.02
CA PRO A 135 -22.48 8.53 -11.40
C PRO A 135 -23.60 9.21 -12.21
N THR A 136 -24.13 8.49 -13.19
CA THR A 136 -25.29 8.92 -13.98
C THR A 136 -26.44 7.98 -13.66
N LEU A 137 -27.67 8.53 -13.66
CA LEU A 137 -28.86 7.70 -13.51
C LEU A 137 -29.05 6.83 -14.76
N THR A 138 -29.44 5.58 -14.56
CA THR A 138 -29.94 4.75 -15.66
C THR A 138 -31.28 5.29 -16.17
N PRO A 139 -31.75 4.90 -17.38
CA PRO A 139 -33.06 5.29 -17.84
C PRO A 139 -34.20 4.89 -16.88
N GLU A 140 -34.08 3.72 -16.24
CA GLU A 140 -35.03 3.22 -15.24
C GLU A 140 -35.03 4.09 -13.99
N GLU A 141 -33.84 4.43 -13.46
CA GLU A 141 -33.71 5.32 -12.30
C GLU A 141 -34.23 6.73 -12.62
N ALA A 142 -33.92 7.27 -13.78
CA ALA A 142 -34.43 8.58 -14.22
C ALA A 142 -35.95 8.60 -14.37
N ALA A 143 -36.55 7.46 -14.67
CA ALA A 143 -38.00 7.28 -14.73
C ALA A 143 -38.65 7.04 -13.36
N SER A 144 -37.86 6.72 -12.32
CA SER A 144 -38.38 6.40 -10.99
C SER A 144 -38.82 7.66 -10.24
N HIS A 145 -39.85 7.49 -9.45
CA HIS A 145 -40.34 8.45 -8.46
C HIS A 145 -39.85 8.08 -7.07
N THR A 146 -39.81 9.07 -6.19
CA THR A 146 -39.35 8.90 -4.81
C THR A 146 -40.35 9.41 -3.78
N TRP A 147 -40.35 8.77 -2.65
CA TRP A 147 -40.99 9.24 -1.43
C TRP A 147 -40.15 8.84 -0.19
N LYS A 148 -39.96 9.79 0.69
CA LYS A 148 -39.31 9.56 1.97
C LYS A 148 -40.30 9.87 3.10
N PRO A 149 -40.64 8.90 3.95
CA PRO A 149 -41.53 9.15 5.10
C PRO A 149 -40.86 10.17 6.05
N ASP A 150 -41.68 11.02 6.64
CA ASP A 150 -41.26 11.84 7.75
C ASP A 150 -41.02 10.96 9.02
N SER A 151 -40.49 11.57 10.07
CA SER A 151 -40.15 10.86 11.29
C SER A 151 -41.36 10.23 12.03
N GLU A 152 -42.51 10.84 11.95
CA GLU A 152 -43.74 10.36 12.61
C GLU A 152 -44.32 9.14 11.86
N ALA A 153 -44.50 9.27 10.55
CA ALA A 153 -44.92 8.16 9.70
C ALA A 153 -43.97 6.95 9.78
N TRP A 154 -42.62 7.22 9.75
CA TRP A 154 -41.64 6.15 9.87
C TRP A 154 -41.69 5.47 11.24
N ALA A 155 -41.77 6.22 12.34
CA ALA A 155 -41.92 5.68 13.67
C ALA A 155 -43.18 4.80 13.82
N ALA A 156 -44.32 5.25 13.22
CA ALA A 156 -45.53 4.44 13.19
C ALA A 156 -45.37 3.15 12.41
N ILE A 157 -44.74 3.19 11.22
CA ILE A 157 -44.43 2.01 10.41
C ILE A 157 -43.57 1.03 11.22
N LEU A 158 -42.44 1.50 11.79
CA LEU A 158 -41.55 0.66 12.60
C LEU A 158 -42.29 0.01 13.79
N LYS A 159 -43.12 0.78 14.50
CA LYS A 159 -43.84 0.31 15.69
C LYS A 159 -44.91 -0.73 15.39
N HIS A 160 -45.68 -0.57 14.33
CA HIS A 160 -46.87 -1.39 14.03
C HIS A 160 -46.61 -2.54 13.08
N SER A 161 -45.36 -2.67 12.55
CA SER A 161 -44.98 -3.80 11.68
C SER A 161 -44.07 -4.83 12.35
N VAL A 162 -43.82 -4.75 13.66
CA VAL A 162 -42.89 -5.69 14.36
C VAL A 162 -43.39 -7.13 14.37
N LYS A 163 -44.66 -7.36 14.72
CA LYS A 163 -45.22 -8.73 14.85
C LYS A 163 -45.81 -9.27 13.55
N ARG A 164 -46.30 -8.40 12.69
CA ARG A 164 -46.95 -8.72 11.45
C ARG A 164 -46.56 -7.67 10.39
N PRO A 165 -46.43 -8.07 9.10
CA PRO A 165 -46.07 -7.14 8.05
C PRO A 165 -47.09 -5.99 7.91
N ALA A 166 -46.60 -4.82 7.55
CA ALA A 166 -47.40 -3.74 7.00
C ALA A 166 -47.46 -3.87 5.47
N THR A 167 -48.58 -3.49 4.86
CA THR A 167 -48.69 -3.38 3.42
C THR A 167 -48.66 -1.92 3.01
N LEU A 168 -47.71 -1.55 2.18
CA LEU A 168 -47.56 -0.22 1.60
C LEU A 168 -48.10 -0.28 0.15
N THR A 169 -49.14 0.51 -0.13
CA THR A 169 -49.78 0.63 -1.46
C THR A 169 -49.50 2.00 -2.01
N VAL A 170 -48.96 2.07 -3.22
CA VAL A 170 -48.79 3.31 -3.98
C VAL A 170 -49.89 3.35 -5.05
N THR A 171 -50.69 4.41 -5.04
CA THR A 171 -51.77 4.65 -6.01
C THR A 171 -51.51 5.93 -6.76
N GLY A 172 -51.41 5.89 -8.08
CA GLY A 172 -51.20 7.03 -8.96
C GLY A 172 -52.50 7.64 -9.46
N PHE A 173 -52.47 8.96 -9.69
CA PHE A 173 -53.60 9.76 -10.12
C PHE A 173 -53.15 10.75 -11.19
N ARG A 174 -54.09 11.04 -12.14
CA ARG A 174 -53.86 12.01 -13.22
C ARG A 174 -54.27 13.44 -12.85
N ASP A 175 -54.80 13.65 -11.66
CA ASP A 175 -55.20 14.93 -11.12
C ASP A 175 -54.76 15.11 -9.67
N ASP A 176 -54.48 16.35 -9.26
CA ASP A 176 -54.04 16.70 -7.90
C ASP A 176 -55.13 16.47 -6.84
N ALA A 177 -56.42 16.43 -7.23
CA ALA A 177 -57.51 16.13 -6.30
C ALA A 177 -57.65 14.64 -6.02
N MET A 178 -56.90 13.81 -6.72
CA MET A 178 -56.85 12.34 -6.53
C MET A 178 -58.22 11.68 -6.65
N THR A 179 -59.00 12.08 -7.65
CA THR A 179 -60.39 11.70 -7.79
C THR A 179 -60.57 10.28 -8.29
N GLN A 180 -59.78 9.84 -9.27
CA GLN A 180 -59.83 8.51 -9.84
C GLN A 180 -58.42 7.88 -9.95
N PRO A 181 -58.22 6.72 -9.33
CA PRO A 181 -56.96 5.96 -9.46
C PRO A 181 -56.69 5.60 -10.92
N SER A 182 -55.45 5.78 -11.38
CA SER A 182 -55.02 5.42 -12.74
C SER A 182 -54.00 4.28 -12.73
N SER A 183 -53.25 4.15 -11.64
CA SER A 183 -52.22 3.11 -11.47
C SER A 183 -52.11 2.65 -10.01
N GLN A 184 -51.59 1.47 -9.78
CA GLN A 184 -51.40 0.93 -8.40
C GLN A 184 -50.30 -0.14 -8.33
N GLY A 185 -49.58 -0.17 -7.19
CA GLY A 185 -48.66 -1.20 -6.81
C GLY A 185 -48.55 -1.29 -5.30
N HIS A 186 -48.07 -2.43 -4.79
CA HIS A 186 -47.91 -2.62 -3.36
C HIS A 186 -46.71 -3.51 -3.06
N ILE A 187 -46.19 -3.36 -1.86
CA ILE A 187 -45.19 -4.24 -1.22
C ILE A 187 -45.56 -4.49 0.25
N THR A 188 -44.97 -5.52 0.82
CA THR A 188 -45.00 -5.77 2.25
C THR A 188 -43.65 -5.44 2.86
N LEU A 189 -43.67 -4.95 4.08
CA LEU A 189 -42.46 -4.69 4.87
C LEU A 189 -42.71 -5.04 6.34
N GLN A 190 -41.63 -5.33 7.05
CA GLN A 190 -41.70 -5.70 8.45
C GLN A 190 -40.55 -5.03 9.21
N THR A 191 -40.73 -4.82 10.50
CA THR A 191 -39.70 -4.37 11.44
C THR A 191 -39.20 -5.55 12.27
N SER A 192 -37.88 -5.72 12.38
CA SER A 192 -37.28 -6.68 13.28
C SER A 192 -37.46 -6.26 14.75
N LYS A 193 -37.48 -7.23 15.66
CA LYS A 193 -37.34 -6.98 17.09
C LYS A 193 -35.89 -6.66 17.49
N ASP A 194 -34.93 -7.01 16.63
CA ASP A 194 -33.49 -6.95 16.89
C ASP A 194 -32.93 -5.62 16.36
N PRO A 195 -32.45 -4.70 17.20
CA PRO A 195 -31.74 -3.51 16.73
C PRO A 195 -30.39 -3.87 16.13
N VAL A 196 -29.85 -2.99 15.30
CA VAL A 196 -28.45 -3.13 14.84
C VAL A 196 -27.48 -2.94 16.01
N GLY A 197 -27.73 -1.95 16.83
CA GLY A 197 -27.14 -1.76 18.16
C GLY A 197 -25.67 -1.34 18.21
N ALA A 198 -24.97 -1.27 17.06
CA ALA A 198 -23.58 -0.87 16.96
C ALA A 198 -23.32 -0.04 15.69
N PRO A 199 -22.38 0.90 15.73
CA PRO A 199 -21.98 1.63 14.53
C PRO A 199 -21.13 0.78 13.61
N ILE A 200 -21.11 1.19 12.34
CA ILE A 200 -20.29 0.61 11.28
C ILE A 200 -19.15 1.57 10.99
N PHE A 201 -17.92 1.12 11.17
CA PHE A 201 -16.70 1.79 10.75
C PHE A 201 -16.31 1.31 9.37
N PHE A 202 -15.95 2.20 8.47
CA PHE A 202 -15.61 1.82 7.10
C PHE A 202 -14.67 2.82 6.46
N ARG A 203 -13.97 2.34 5.44
CA ARG A 203 -13.12 3.14 4.57
C ARG A 203 -13.94 3.72 3.43
N ASP A 204 -13.92 5.04 3.29
CA ASP A 204 -14.54 5.82 2.24
C ASP A 204 -13.49 6.17 1.19
N VAL A 205 -13.61 5.62 -0.01
CA VAL A 205 -12.55 5.61 -1.02
C VAL A 205 -12.96 6.44 -2.22
N PRO A 206 -12.13 7.41 -2.65
CA PRO A 206 -12.31 8.05 -3.96
C PRO A 206 -12.01 7.02 -5.04
N LEU A 207 -13.00 6.71 -5.87
CA LEU A 207 -12.81 5.87 -7.04
C LEU A 207 -12.66 6.78 -8.25
N ILE A 208 -11.43 6.95 -8.73
CA ILE A 208 -11.14 7.78 -9.88
C ILE A 208 -11.13 6.87 -11.09
N SER A 209 -12.16 7.00 -11.93
CA SER A 209 -12.16 6.40 -13.24
C SER A 209 -11.32 7.28 -14.15
N VAL A 210 -10.17 6.77 -14.59
CA VAL A 210 -9.41 7.46 -15.64
C VAL A 210 -10.05 7.07 -16.98
N PRO A 211 -10.51 8.03 -17.79
CA PRO A 211 -10.95 7.75 -19.14
C PRO A 211 -9.69 7.51 -20.00
N LEU A 212 -9.21 6.30 -20.06
CA LEU A 212 -8.36 5.84 -21.15
C LEU A 212 -9.22 5.54 -22.40
N GLY A 213 -10.10 6.45 -22.77
CA GLY A 213 -10.99 6.30 -23.92
C GLY A 213 -12.07 5.21 -23.78
N GLU A 214 -12.12 4.46 -22.70
CA GLU A 214 -13.06 3.36 -22.44
C GLU A 214 -13.83 3.61 -21.16
N LYS A 215 -15.16 3.60 -21.23
CA LYS A 215 -16.03 3.80 -20.07
C LYS A 215 -15.85 2.68 -19.06
N GLY A 216 -15.57 3.04 -17.80
CA GLY A 216 -15.71 2.14 -16.66
C GLY A 216 -14.45 1.46 -16.14
N VAL A 217 -13.26 1.82 -16.62
CA VAL A 217 -12.01 1.34 -16.03
C VAL A 217 -11.65 2.18 -14.80
N ILE A 218 -11.60 1.55 -13.63
CA ILE A 218 -11.11 2.17 -12.39
C ILE A 218 -9.62 1.86 -12.28
N MET A 219 -8.82 2.91 -12.32
CA MET A 219 -7.36 2.82 -12.14
C MET A 219 -6.99 2.84 -10.64
N PRO A 220 -5.75 2.44 -10.27
CA PRO A 220 -5.23 2.67 -8.93
C PRO A 220 -5.40 4.14 -8.55
N ILE A 221 -5.68 4.39 -7.27
CA ILE A 221 -5.83 5.75 -6.76
C ILE A 221 -4.52 6.51 -7.01
N PRO A 222 -4.53 7.63 -7.78
CA PRO A 222 -3.34 8.44 -7.97
C PRO A 222 -2.81 8.95 -6.62
N THR A 223 -1.49 9.10 -6.49
CA THR A 223 -0.87 9.59 -5.26
C THR A 223 -1.50 10.90 -4.77
N ALA A 224 -1.86 11.81 -5.68
CA ALA A 224 -2.53 13.06 -5.36
C ALA A 224 -3.93 12.89 -4.75
N ALA A 225 -4.57 11.75 -4.93
CA ALA A 225 -5.90 11.45 -4.39
C ALA A 225 -5.87 10.59 -3.11
N ILE A 226 -4.70 10.11 -2.68
CA ILE A 226 -4.54 9.38 -1.42
C ILE A 226 -5.07 10.19 -0.23
N PRO A 227 -4.82 11.50 -0.10
CA PRO A 227 -5.35 12.31 0.99
C PRO A 227 -6.88 12.41 1.02
N PHE A 228 -7.57 12.04 -0.06
CA PHE A 228 -9.05 12.02 -0.09
C PHE A 228 -9.64 10.73 0.48
N ILE A 229 -8.82 9.71 0.74
CA ILE A 229 -9.28 8.52 1.45
C ILE A 229 -9.68 8.93 2.86
N ALA A 230 -10.90 8.52 3.28
CA ALA A 230 -11.45 8.86 4.58
C ALA A 230 -11.92 7.60 5.31
N TRP A 231 -11.99 7.70 6.62
CA TRP A 231 -12.63 6.71 7.50
C TRP A 231 -13.85 7.35 8.11
N ARG A 232 -14.92 6.60 8.11
CA ARG A 232 -16.22 7.08 8.63
C ARG A 232 -16.81 6.10 9.62
N LEU A 233 -17.64 6.65 10.50
CA LEU A 233 -18.45 5.90 11.45
C LEU A 233 -19.92 6.18 11.17
N ARG A 234 -20.76 5.13 11.10
CA ARG A 234 -22.18 5.22 10.77
C ARG A 234 -23.04 4.50 11.78
N TYR A 235 -23.86 5.20 12.53
CA TYR A 235 -25.03 4.63 13.19
C TYR A 235 -26.17 4.58 12.19
N VAL A 236 -26.87 3.46 12.08
CA VAL A 236 -27.93 3.28 11.05
C VAL A 236 -29.11 4.23 11.21
N GLY A 237 -29.33 4.74 12.44
CA GLY A 237 -30.32 5.76 12.75
C GLY A 237 -29.94 7.19 12.35
N GLU A 238 -28.68 7.43 11.94
CA GLU A 238 -28.23 8.74 11.49
C GLU A 238 -28.51 8.91 10.00
N THR A 239 -28.67 10.14 9.54
CA THR A 239 -28.90 10.45 8.13
C THR A 239 -27.61 10.56 7.31
N LYS A 240 -26.46 10.81 7.96
CA LYS A 240 -25.12 10.91 7.34
C LYS A 240 -24.07 10.23 8.23
N SER A 241 -23.00 9.76 7.63
CA SER A 241 -21.86 9.21 8.36
C SER A 241 -20.96 10.30 8.91
N ARG A 242 -20.38 10.05 10.06
CA ARG A 242 -19.39 10.94 10.70
C ARG A 242 -18.01 10.69 10.10
N LEU A 243 -17.28 11.76 9.81
CA LEU A 243 -15.87 11.68 9.39
C LEU A 243 -15.01 11.44 10.64
N MET A 244 -14.22 10.36 10.61
CA MET A 244 -13.28 10.01 11.67
C MET A 244 -11.87 10.50 11.38
N MET A 245 -11.41 10.29 10.13
CA MET A 245 -10.05 10.57 9.71
C MET A 245 -10.00 10.76 8.19
N GLU A 246 -9.26 11.75 7.70
CA GLU A 246 -8.88 11.94 6.29
C GLU A 246 -7.59 12.78 6.18
N GLY A 247 -7.14 13.06 4.97
CA GLY A 247 -5.99 13.94 4.73
C GLY A 247 -4.64 13.28 5.00
N LEU A 248 -4.58 11.94 5.01
CA LEU A 248 -3.35 11.22 5.28
C LEU A 248 -2.42 11.21 4.05
N PRO A 249 -1.12 11.33 4.25
CA PRO A 249 -0.14 11.37 3.15
C PRO A 249 0.15 9.97 2.56
N THR A 250 -0.21 8.89 3.28
CA THR A 250 -0.07 7.51 2.83
C THR A 250 -1.39 6.76 2.96
N CYS A 251 -1.49 5.62 2.29
CA CYS A 251 -2.67 4.78 2.37
C CYS A 251 -2.70 4.01 3.70
N ILE A 252 -3.86 4.00 4.36
CA ILE A 252 -4.20 3.05 5.41
C ILE A 252 -5.28 2.13 4.84
N ASN A 253 -5.19 0.82 5.11
CA ASN A 253 -6.03 -0.17 4.42
C ASN A 253 -6.95 -0.95 5.36
N CYS A 254 -6.70 -2.27 5.47
CA CYS A 254 -7.56 -3.15 6.24
C CYS A 254 -7.52 -2.80 7.73
N HIS A 255 -8.67 -2.92 8.37
CA HIS A 255 -8.82 -2.71 9.80
C HIS A 255 -9.64 -3.83 10.41
N SER A 256 -9.49 -4.01 11.70
CA SER A 256 -10.27 -4.95 12.51
C SER A 256 -10.31 -4.50 13.96
N PHE A 257 -11.36 -4.89 14.68
CA PHE A 257 -11.53 -4.52 16.09
C PHE A 257 -11.54 -5.78 16.97
N SER A 258 -11.08 -5.61 18.21
CA SER A 258 -11.33 -6.61 19.25
C SER A 258 -12.84 -6.77 19.50
N LYS A 259 -13.26 -7.93 20.05
CA LYS A 259 -14.69 -8.23 20.26
C LYS A 259 -15.42 -7.21 21.10
N ASP A 260 -14.74 -6.63 22.07
CA ASP A 260 -15.27 -5.59 22.96
C ASP A 260 -15.13 -4.17 22.39
N GLY A 261 -14.54 -4.03 21.21
CA GLY A 261 -14.28 -2.74 20.55
C GLY A 261 -13.19 -1.89 21.22
N SER A 262 -12.45 -2.41 22.20
CA SER A 262 -11.43 -1.66 22.95
C SER A 262 -10.12 -1.47 22.21
N ALA A 263 -9.82 -2.30 21.20
CA ALA A 263 -8.62 -2.24 20.39
C ALA A 263 -8.95 -2.25 18.89
N LEU A 264 -8.19 -1.44 18.16
CA LEU A 264 -8.19 -1.36 16.69
C LEU A 264 -6.85 -1.88 16.18
N GLY A 265 -6.90 -2.81 15.24
CA GLY A 265 -5.80 -3.20 14.39
C GLY A 265 -5.98 -2.61 12.99
N ILE A 266 -4.93 -2.04 12.38
CA ILE A 266 -5.05 -1.35 11.10
C ILE A 266 -3.76 -1.43 10.28
N ASP A 267 -3.86 -1.81 9.00
CA ASP A 267 -2.72 -1.81 8.08
C ASP A 267 -2.35 -0.38 7.70
N VAL A 268 -1.06 -0.06 7.74
CA VAL A 268 -0.50 1.26 7.39
C VAL A 268 0.53 1.06 6.28
N ASP A 269 0.42 1.84 5.20
CA ASP A 269 1.44 1.85 4.16
C ASP A 269 2.63 2.69 4.62
N GLY A 270 3.82 2.11 4.58
CA GLY A 270 5.07 2.77 4.92
C GLY A 270 5.81 3.32 3.71
N PRO A 271 7.07 3.74 3.91
CA PRO A 271 7.91 4.34 2.87
C PRO A 271 8.15 3.40 1.68
N GLY A 272 8.24 3.96 0.49
CA GLY A 272 8.54 3.21 -0.73
C GLY A 272 7.51 2.14 -1.07
N ASN A 273 6.21 2.41 -0.77
CA ASN A 273 5.13 1.44 -0.89
C ASN A 273 5.35 0.19 -0.01
N ASP A 274 6.00 0.37 1.15
CA ASP A 274 6.15 -0.68 2.14
C ASP A 274 4.80 -0.92 2.84
N LYS A 275 4.08 -1.94 2.41
CA LYS A 275 2.81 -2.41 3.01
C LYS A 275 3.04 -3.29 4.24
N GLY A 276 4.22 -3.23 4.82
CA GLY A 276 4.68 -4.06 5.92
C GLY A 276 4.40 -3.52 7.31
N LEU A 277 3.54 -2.51 7.47
CA LEU A 277 3.25 -1.87 8.74
C LEU A 277 1.85 -2.22 9.25
N TYR A 278 1.70 -2.37 10.57
CA TYR A 278 0.42 -2.62 11.22
C TYR A 278 0.32 -1.88 12.54
N GLY A 279 -0.69 -1.01 12.65
CA GLY A 279 -1.00 -0.30 13.87
C GLY A 279 -1.87 -1.12 14.82
N ILE A 280 -1.56 -1.13 16.11
CA ILE A 280 -2.42 -1.67 17.17
C ILE A 280 -2.64 -0.58 18.20
N VAL A 281 -3.84 -0.04 18.24
CA VAL A 281 -4.15 1.12 19.11
C VAL A 281 -5.35 0.85 20.00
N PRO A 282 -5.35 1.36 21.24
CA PRO A 282 -6.54 1.35 22.07
C PRO A 282 -7.58 2.33 21.50
N VAL A 283 -8.84 1.88 21.40
CA VAL A 283 -9.96 2.71 20.97
C VAL A 283 -10.37 3.63 22.11
N LYS A 284 -10.33 4.94 21.86
CA LYS A 284 -10.71 6.01 22.77
C LYS A 284 -11.58 7.01 22.01
N GLN A 285 -12.15 7.98 22.71
CA GLN A 285 -12.89 9.08 22.05
C GLN A 285 -12.04 9.80 21.01
N GLU A 286 -10.77 10.05 21.33
CA GLU A 286 -9.74 10.50 20.38
C GLU A 286 -8.67 9.42 20.31
N THR A 287 -8.55 8.81 19.16
CA THR A 287 -7.62 7.70 18.90
C THR A 287 -6.52 8.17 17.95
N SER A 288 -5.25 8.05 18.39
CA SER A 288 -4.09 8.47 17.62
C SER A 288 -3.20 7.28 17.28
N ILE A 289 -2.86 7.11 15.99
CA ILE A 289 -1.94 6.07 15.51
C ILE A 289 -0.54 6.68 15.44
N ARG A 290 0.29 6.42 16.45
CA ARG A 290 1.66 6.91 16.56
C ARG A 290 2.65 5.80 16.23
N ASN A 291 3.92 6.14 15.98
CA ASN A 291 4.97 5.17 15.65
C ASN A 291 5.12 4.07 16.70
N GLU A 292 4.99 4.40 17.98
CA GLU A 292 5.03 3.45 19.10
C GLU A 292 3.95 2.36 19.00
N ASN A 293 2.86 2.64 18.26
CA ASN A 293 1.75 1.71 18.06
C ASN A 293 1.92 0.86 16.79
N VAL A 294 2.94 1.13 15.97
CA VAL A 294 3.10 0.52 14.65
C VAL A 294 4.16 -0.57 14.69
N LEU A 295 3.75 -1.76 14.27
CA LEU A 295 4.63 -2.89 14.02
C LEU A 295 5.15 -2.84 12.59
N ARG A 296 6.42 -3.22 12.39
CA ARG A 296 6.99 -3.50 11.07
C ARG A 296 7.13 -5.01 10.90
N TRP A 297 6.40 -5.59 9.96
CA TRP A 297 6.56 -7.02 9.67
C TRP A 297 7.99 -7.36 9.20
N SER A 298 8.63 -6.44 8.48
CA SER A 298 10.03 -6.59 8.04
C SER A 298 11.04 -6.66 9.19
N SER A 299 10.70 -6.17 10.39
CA SER A 299 11.58 -6.30 11.57
C SER A 299 11.73 -7.74 12.07
N PHE A 300 10.85 -8.64 11.63
CA PHE A 300 10.86 -10.06 11.97
C PHE A 300 11.45 -10.93 10.85
N ALA A 301 12.01 -10.34 9.78
CA ALA A 301 12.69 -11.08 8.73
C ALA A 301 14.05 -11.58 9.23
N GLU A 302 14.44 -12.79 8.84
CA GLU A 302 15.74 -13.38 9.21
C GLU A 302 16.90 -12.65 8.53
N GLU A 303 16.71 -12.21 7.28
CA GLU A 303 17.67 -11.36 6.58
C GLU A 303 17.27 -9.89 6.73
N LYS A 304 18.18 -9.07 7.27
CA LYS A 304 17.96 -7.64 7.56
C LYS A 304 17.55 -6.79 6.33
N ALA A 305 17.80 -7.28 5.11
CA ALA A 305 17.47 -6.57 3.87
C ALA A 305 16.11 -6.99 3.25
N SER A 306 15.45 -8.04 3.76
CA SER A 306 14.21 -8.56 3.20
C SER A 306 13.02 -7.75 3.70
N LYS A 307 12.21 -7.24 2.76
CA LYS A 307 10.90 -6.66 3.10
C LYS A 307 9.90 -7.77 3.35
N ARG A 308 9.16 -7.69 4.45
CA ARG A 308 8.10 -8.61 4.81
C ARG A 308 6.77 -7.87 4.88
N PHE A 309 5.76 -8.41 4.21
CA PHE A 309 4.44 -7.81 4.14
C PHE A 309 3.42 -8.66 4.88
N GLY A 310 2.56 -8.03 5.68
CA GLY A 310 1.34 -8.63 6.18
C GLY A 310 0.19 -8.43 5.19
N PHE A 311 -0.69 -9.40 5.05
CA PHE A 311 -1.87 -9.28 4.20
C PHE A 311 -3.13 -9.62 4.99
N MET A 312 -4.07 -8.68 5.01
CA MET A 312 -5.35 -8.79 5.72
C MET A 312 -5.17 -9.18 7.19
N SER A 313 -4.29 -8.48 7.88
CA SER A 313 -4.01 -8.72 9.29
C SER A 313 -5.25 -8.48 10.15
N GLN A 314 -5.51 -9.37 11.13
CA GLN A 314 -6.68 -9.33 12.00
C GLN A 314 -6.28 -9.43 13.47
N ILE A 315 -6.75 -8.48 14.27
CA ILE A 315 -6.58 -8.55 15.72
C ILE A 315 -7.49 -9.64 16.31
N SER A 316 -7.01 -10.33 17.35
CA SER A 316 -7.81 -11.36 18.03
C SER A 316 -8.97 -10.74 18.82
N PRO A 317 -10.04 -11.53 19.14
CA PRO A 317 -11.18 -11.05 19.90
C PRO A 317 -10.82 -10.42 21.25
N ASP A 318 -9.75 -10.89 21.89
CA ASP A 318 -9.22 -10.37 23.17
C ASP A 318 -8.17 -9.25 23.00
N GLY A 319 -7.81 -8.90 21.76
CA GLY A 319 -6.83 -7.87 21.46
C GLY A 319 -5.38 -8.23 21.77
N GLN A 320 -5.05 -9.50 22.05
CA GLN A 320 -3.70 -9.94 22.47
C GLN A 320 -2.83 -10.44 21.33
N TYR A 321 -3.45 -10.88 20.25
CA TYR A 321 -2.77 -11.47 19.10
C TYR A 321 -3.16 -10.77 17.80
N VAL A 322 -2.31 -10.89 16.80
CA VAL A 322 -2.63 -10.53 15.41
C VAL A 322 -2.31 -11.73 14.54
N ILE A 323 -3.25 -12.14 13.69
CA ILE A 323 -3.02 -13.11 12.63
C ILE A 323 -2.82 -12.35 11.31
N THR A 324 -1.86 -12.78 10.51
CA THR A 324 -1.58 -12.19 9.19
C THR A 324 -1.08 -13.25 8.22
N SER A 325 -1.15 -12.97 6.92
CA SER A 325 -0.50 -13.78 5.90
C SER A 325 0.82 -13.12 5.52
N ILE A 326 1.92 -13.86 5.64
CA ILE A 326 3.27 -13.41 5.29
C ILE A 326 3.92 -14.36 4.27
N GLU A 327 5.09 -13.95 3.73
CA GLU A 327 5.95 -14.88 2.99
C GLU A 327 6.53 -15.95 3.90
N ASN A 328 6.87 -17.10 3.30
CA ASN A 328 7.53 -18.18 4.03
C ASN A 328 8.93 -17.74 4.48
N PRO A 329 9.32 -17.97 5.74
CA PRO A 329 10.70 -17.81 6.19
C PRO A 329 11.68 -18.59 5.28
N GLY A 330 12.77 -17.92 4.86
CA GLY A 330 13.75 -18.51 3.94
C GLY A 330 13.37 -18.47 2.45
N SER A 331 12.22 -17.96 2.05
CA SER A 331 11.94 -17.70 0.65
C SER A 331 12.62 -16.39 0.21
N HIS A 332 13.45 -16.47 -0.84
CA HIS A 332 14.10 -15.30 -1.45
C HIS A 332 13.11 -14.55 -2.38
N ILE A 333 12.01 -14.07 -1.81
CA ILE A 333 11.06 -13.24 -2.53
C ILE A 333 11.64 -11.83 -2.63
N LYS A 334 12.08 -11.45 -3.83
CA LYS A 334 12.80 -10.19 -4.06
C LYS A 334 11.90 -8.96 -3.99
N ASP A 335 10.61 -9.10 -4.27
CA ASP A 335 9.65 -7.99 -4.31
C ASP A 335 8.21 -8.44 -3.99
N PHE A 336 7.36 -7.45 -3.76
CA PHE A 336 5.94 -7.63 -3.46
C PHE A 336 5.18 -8.35 -4.59
N ASP A 337 5.50 -8.03 -5.84
CA ASP A 337 4.76 -8.52 -7.02
C ASP A 337 4.91 -10.02 -7.22
N SER A 338 5.99 -10.64 -6.68
CA SER A 338 6.21 -12.09 -6.76
C SER A 338 5.24 -12.94 -5.92
N ARG A 339 4.41 -12.34 -5.08
CA ARG A 339 3.44 -13.00 -4.19
C ARG A 339 1.99 -12.77 -4.54
N PHE A 340 1.71 -11.77 -5.36
CA PHE A 340 0.36 -11.32 -5.62
C PHE A 340 0.07 -11.27 -7.10
N TYR A 341 -1.10 -11.76 -7.47
CA TYR A 341 -1.69 -11.39 -8.75
C TYR A 341 -2.28 -9.98 -8.61
N ASN A 342 -1.92 -9.11 -9.53
CA ASN A 342 -2.42 -7.75 -9.60
C ASN A 342 -2.85 -7.47 -11.04
N GLY A 343 -4.13 -7.24 -11.27
CA GLY A 343 -4.70 -7.00 -12.57
C GLY A 343 -5.60 -5.76 -12.58
N PHE A 344 -5.63 -5.07 -13.72
CA PHE A 344 -6.53 -3.95 -13.95
C PHE A 344 -7.53 -4.36 -15.02
N TYR A 345 -8.80 -4.50 -14.64
CA TYR A 345 -9.82 -4.98 -15.54
C TYR A 345 -10.60 -3.84 -16.18
N ARG A 346 -10.96 -4.07 -17.44
CA ARG A 346 -11.83 -3.17 -18.21
C ARG A 346 -13.32 -3.43 -17.99
N ASP A 347 -13.66 -4.48 -17.25
CA ASP A 347 -15.03 -4.86 -16.96
C ASP A 347 -15.75 -3.71 -16.26
N TYR A 348 -17.00 -3.48 -16.70
CA TYR A 348 -17.83 -2.43 -16.16
C TYR A 348 -17.94 -2.49 -14.62
N GLY A 349 -17.60 -1.41 -13.97
CA GLY A 349 -17.69 -1.27 -12.52
C GLY A 349 -16.58 -1.95 -11.73
N PHE A 350 -15.51 -2.40 -12.40
CA PHE A 350 -14.38 -2.99 -11.74
C PHE A 350 -13.05 -2.37 -12.22
N GLY A 351 -12.08 -2.20 -11.32
CA GLY A 351 -10.80 -1.61 -11.66
C GLY A 351 -9.62 -2.50 -11.36
N GLN A 352 -9.31 -2.67 -10.08
CA GLN A 352 -8.16 -3.45 -9.66
C GLN A 352 -8.58 -4.74 -8.98
N VAL A 353 -7.95 -5.85 -9.38
CA VAL A 353 -8.00 -7.14 -8.67
C VAL A 353 -6.63 -7.44 -8.10
N PHE A 354 -6.62 -7.88 -6.86
CA PHE A 354 -5.42 -8.14 -6.11
C PHE A 354 -5.65 -9.32 -5.18
N PHE A 355 -4.83 -10.38 -5.31
CA PHE A 355 -4.90 -11.53 -4.41
C PHE A 355 -3.56 -12.24 -4.28
N PRO A 356 -3.23 -12.79 -3.08
CA PRO A 356 -2.00 -13.51 -2.86
C PRO A 356 -2.01 -14.86 -3.59
N THR A 357 -0.88 -15.24 -4.13
CA THR A 357 -0.67 -16.55 -4.77
C THR A 357 0.28 -17.43 -3.98
N LYS A 358 0.99 -16.85 -3.03
CA LYS A 358 1.90 -17.48 -2.06
C LYS A 358 1.72 -16.84 -0.69
N GLY A 359 2.05 -17.55 0.36
CA GLY A 359 2.07 -17.04 1.72
C GLY A 359 1.57 -18.05 2.75
N ILE A 360 2.06 -17.92 3.97
CA ILE A 360 1.69 -18.72 5.13
C ILE A 360 0.98 -17.86 6.16
N LEU A 361 0.24 -18.47 7.09
CA LEU A 361 -0.28 -17.75 8.25
C LEU A 361 0.81 -17.63 9.33
N ALA A 362 0.93 -16.42 9.85
CA ALA A 362 1.78 -16.12 11.01
C ALA A 362 0.99 -15.30 12.02
N TRP A 363 1.34 -15.47 13.28
CA TRP A 363 0.71 -14.77 14.39
C TRP A 363 1.74 -13.98 15.21
N TYR A 364 1.35 -12.79 15.58
CA TYR A 364 2.10 -11.91 16.46
C TYR A 364 1.47 -11.92 17.85
N SER A 365 2.30 -12.01 18.89
CA SER A 365 1.86 -11.89 20.28
C SER A 365 2.30 -10.55 20.84
N LYS A 366 1.35 -9.76 21.30
CA LYS A 366 1.58 -8.47 21.93
C LYS A 366 2.39 -8.61 23.23
N ALA A 367 2.14 -9.67 24.00
CA ALA A 367 2.83 -9.92 25.26
C ALA A 367 4.34 -10.27 25.07
N SER A 368 4.67 -11.03 24.02
CA SER A 368 6.05 -11.45 23.77
C SER A 368 6.80 -10.60 22.76
N GLY A 369 6.07 -9.75 21.99
CA GLY A 369 6.65 -8.98 20.89
C GLY A 369 7.17 -9.83 19.72
N LYS A 370 6.73 -11.09 19.58
CA LYS A 370 7.26 -12.03 18.58
C LYS A 370 6.23 -12.40 17.54
N LEU A 371 6.70 -12.51 16.29
CA LEU A 371 5.97 -13.07 15.15
C LEU A 371 6.43 -14.51 14.93
N LYS A 372 5.48 -15.43 14.76
CA LYS A 372 5.75 -16.86 14.51
C LYS A 372 4.81 -17.40 13.44
N PRO A 373 5.27 -18.35 12.59
CA PRO A 373 4.37 -19.15 11.78
C PRO A 373 3.34 -19.87 12.63
N LEU A 374 2.13 -20.10 12.08
CA LEU A 374 1.08 -20.89 12.74
C LEU A 374 1.20 -22.34 12.29
N PRO A 375 1.63 -23.28 13.17
CA PRO A 375 1.77 -24.69 12.79
C PRO A 375 0.48 -25.28 12.21
N GLY A 376 0.59 -25.94 11.05
CA GLY A 376 -0.53 -26.47 10.27
C GLY A 376 -1.08 -25.51 9.21
N ALA A 377 -0.78 -24.22 9.34
CA ALA A 377 -1.06 -23.22 8.31
C ALA A 377 0.22 -22.51 7.84
N ASP A 378 1.34 -23.20 7.87
CA ASP A 378 2.69 -22.76 7.55
C ASP A 378 3.37 -23.56 6.41
N ASP A 379 2.61 -24.40 5.72
CA ASP A 379 3.09 -25.17 4.58
C ASP A 379 3.22 -24.29 3.33
N PRO A 380 4.43 -24.08 2.78
CA PRO A 380 4.69 -23.22 1.63
C PRO A 380 4.16 -23.78 0.30
N ALA A 381 3.76 -25.05 0.24
CA ALA A 381 3.09 -25.61 -0.93
C ALA A 381 1.71 -24.98 -1.17
N PHE A 382 1.20 -24.27 -0.19
CA PHE A 382 -0.07 -23.59 -0.25
C PHE A 382 0.08 -22.09 -0.07
N VAL A 383 -0.86 -21.33 -0.64
CA VAL A 383 -1.16 -19.97 -0.20
C VAL A 383 -2.26 -20.05 0.85
N GLN A 384 -2.07 -19.37 1.96
CA GLN A 384 -2.96 -19.31 3.10
C GLN A 384 -3.18 -17.84 3.45
N ALA A 385 -4.40 -17.38 3.35
CA ALA A 385 -4.71 -15.95 3.44
C ALA A 385 -6.10 -15.70 4.02
N SER A 386 -6.40 -14.43 4.30
CA SER A 386 -7.71 -13.98 4.77
C SER A 386 -8.20 -14.77 5.98
N ALA A 387 -7.35 -14.89 6.98
CA ALA A 387 -7.69 -15.58 8.23
C ALA A 387 -8.49 -14.66 9.15
N PHE A 388 -9.60 -15.16 9.66
CA PHE A 388 -10.48 -14.50 10.61
C PHE A 388 -10.70 -15.36 11.85
N TRP A 389 -10.80 -14.70 12.99
CA TRP A 389 -10.99 -15.36 14.27
C TRP A 389 -12.44 -15.86 14.47
N SER A 390 -12.59 -17.02 15.10
CA SER A 390 -13.86 -17.34 15.73
C SER A 390 -14.12 -16.37 16.90
N PRO A 391 -15.40 -16.09 17.24
CA PRO A 391 -15.74 -15.11 18.28
C PRO A 391 -15.22 -15.43 19.69
N ASP A 392 -14.86 -16.69 19.94
CA ASP A 392 -14.26 -17.17 21.19
C ASP A 392 -12.71 -17.20 21.15
N GLY A 393 -12.11 -16.83 20.01
CA GLY A 393 -10.67 -16.83 19.80
C GLY A 393 -9.98 -18.19 19.70
N LYS A 394 -10.76 -19.29 19.70
CA LYS A 394 -10.19 -20.66 19.71
C LYS A 394 -9.79 -21.15 18.34
N TYR A 395 -10.46 -20.69 17.30
CA TYR A 395 -10.25 -21.11 15.92
C TYR A 395 -9.97 -19.92 15.00
N LEU A 396 -9.27 -20.22 13.93
CA LEU A 396 -9.15 -19.35 12.75
C LEU A 396 -9.88 -20.02 11.59
N VAL A 397 -10.63 -19.24 10.82
CA VAL A 397 -11.18 -19.64 9.52
C VAL A 397 -10.43 -18.88 8.45
N PHE A 398 -9.90 -19.57 7.44
CA PHE A 398 -9.02 -18.97 6.45
C PHE A 398 -9.17 -19.59 5.06
N SER A 399 -8.71 -18.87 4.06
CA SER A 399 -8.69 -19.30 2.67
C SER A 399 -7.37 -19.99 2.35
N ARG A 400 -7.42 -21.18 1.72
CA ARG A 400 -6.25 -21.98 1.34
C ARG A 400 -6.38 -22.48 -0.09
N ALA A 401 -5.31 -22.35 -0.88
CA ALA A 401 -5.20 -22.94 -2.21
C ALA A 401 -3.77 -23.42 -2.45
N THR A 402 -3.53 -24.23 -3.49
CA THR A 402 -2.17 -24.55 -3.93
C THR A 402 -1.45 -23.28 -4.37
N ALA A 403 -0.23 -23.06 -3.86
CA ALA A 403 0.59 -21.90 -4.21
C ALA A 403 0.91 -21.87 -5.72
N LYS A 404 0.94 -20.69 -6.30
CA LYS A 404 1.20 -20.48 -7.72
C LYS A 404 2.09 -19.26 -7.95
N GLU A 405 2.78 -19.25 -9.09
CA GLU A 405 3.40 -18.01 -9.56
C GLU A 405 2.32 -17.05 -10.06
N PRO A 406 2.40 -15.75 -9.70
CA PRO A 406 1.40 -14.77 -10.11
C PRO A 406 1.42 -14.48 -11.61
N TYR A 407 2.60 -14.56 -12.22
CA TYR A 407 2.84 -14.28 -13.64
C TYR A 407 3.84 -15.26 -14.22
N HIS A 408 3.73 -15.51 -15.55
CA HIS A 408 4.73 -16.19 -16.33
C HIS A 408 5.48 -15.18 -17.20
N GLU A 409 6.75 -15.42 -17.47
CA GLU A 409 7.56 -14.57 -18.35
C GLU A 409 6.88 -14.43 -19.73
N GLY A 410 6.68 -13.18 -20.18
CA GLY A 410 5.98 -12.88 -21.43
C GLY A 410 4.45 -12.96 -21.40
N GLN A 411 3.83 -13.25 -20.27
CA GLN A 411 2.39 -13.28 -20.12
C GLN A 411 1.79 -11.87 -20.20
N ASN A 412 0.71 -11.71 -20.97
CA ASN A 412 -0.13 -10.53 -20.92
C ASN A 412 -0.99 -10.56 -19.66
N VAL A 413 -1.07 -9.44 -18.95
CA VAL A 413 -1.98 -9.31 -17.82
C VAL A 413 -3.43 -9.28 -18.32
N ALA A 414 -4.30 -10.08 -17.73
CA ALA A 414 -5.71 -10.12 -18.08
C ALA A 414 -6.37 -8.74 -17.97
N GLN A 415 -7.19 -8.38 -18.96
CA GLN A 415 -7.90 -7.10 -19.01
C GLN A 415 -9.36 -7.21 -18.60
N VAL A 416 -9.88 -8.41 -18.46
CA VAL A 416 -11.24 -8.71 -18.00
C VAL A 416 -11.21 -9.81 -16.95
N ALA A 417 -12.12 -9.72 -15.98
CA ALA A 417 -12.22 -10.71 -14.92
C ALA A 417 -12.60 -12.09 -15.48
N ASN A 418 -12.02 -13.15 -14.91
CA ASN A 418 -12.21 -14.54 -15.33
C ASN A 418 -11.67 -14.85 -16.74
N SER A 419 -10.76 -14.01 -17.26
CA SER A 419 -10.00 -14.32 -18.48
C SER A 419 -9.09 -15.54 -18.25
N PRO A 420 -8.83 -16.37 -19.28
CA PRO A 420 -7.81 -17.41 -19.21
C PRO A 420 -6.39 -16.91 -18.89
N ASP A 421 -6.09 -15.65 -19.26
CA ASP A 421 -4.80 -15.00 -18.98
C ASP A 421 -4.62 -14.59 -17.52
N GLU A 422 -5.66 -14.67 -16.72
CA GLU A 422 -5.61 -14.43 -15.29
C GLU A 422 -5.03 -15.66 -14.58
N THR A 423 -4.12 -15.46 -13.61
CA THR A 423 -3.65 -16.56 -12.75
C THR A 423 -4.84 -17.23 -12.08
N GLN A 424 -5.10 -18.46 -12.45
CA GLN A 424 -6.24 -19.24 -11.95
C GLN A 424 -5.90 -19.81 -10.58
N ILE A 425 -6.60 -19.31 -9.54
CA ILE A 425 -6.47 -19.77 -8.17
C ILE A 425 -7.83 -19.82 -7.51
N GLN A 426 -8.22 -20.97 -7.00
CA GLN A 426 -9.48 -21.19 -6.30
C GLN A 426 -9.17 -21.56 -4.87
N TYR A 427 -9.67 -20.77 -3.95
CA TYR A 427 -9.48 -20.97 -2.53
C TYR A 427 -10.60 -21.82 -1.95
N ASP A 428 -10.21 -22.74 -1.09
CA ASP A 428 -11.10 -23.48 -0.20
C ASP A 428 -11.05 -22.86 1.19
N LEU A 429 -12.15 -22.93 1.95
CA LEU A 429 -12.17 -22.52 3.34
C LEU A 429 -11.78 -23.67 4.26
N TYR A 430 -10.95 -23.35 5.22
CA TYR A 430 -10.48 -24.24 6.29
C TYR A 430 -10.67 -23.57 7.63
N HIS A 431 -10.86 -24.37 8.67
CA HIS A 431 -10.68 -23.92 10.04
C HIS A 431 -9.50 -24.65 10.68
N ILE A 432 -8.85 -23.97 11.63
CA ILE A 432 -7.71 -24.51 12.38
C ILE A 432 -7.80 -24.03 13.83
N PRO A 433 -7.55 -24.87 14.84
CA PRO A 433 -7.46 -24.40 16.21
C PRO A 433 -6.24 -23.48 16.38
N PHE A 434 -6.38 -22.42 17.16
CA PHE A 434 -5.27 -21.50 17.46
C PHE A 434 -4.36 -22.05 18.57
N ASN A 435 -4.92 -22.56 19.65
CA ASN A 435 -4.22 -23.23 20.76
C ASN A 435 -3.02 -22.40 21.28
N ASP A 436 -3.22 -21.12 21.57
CA ASP A 436 -2.15 -20.17 21.97
C ASP A 436 -0.97 -20.14 21.00
N GLY A 437 -1.26 -20.25 19.70
CA GLY A 437 -0.27 -20.25 18.63
C GLY A 437 0.41 -21.60 18.38
N LYS A 438 -0.02 -22.69 19.03
CA LYS A 438 0.45 -24.04 18.72
C LYS A 438 -0.18 -24.62 17.47
N GLY A 439 -1.28 -24.00 16.99
CA GLY A 439 -1.98 -24.44 15.80
C GLY A 439 -2.62 -25.82 15.94
N GLY A 440 -2.67 -26.54 14.83
CA GLY A 440 -3.23 -27.88 14.75
C GLY A 440 -3.38 -28.36 13.31
N THR A 441 -4.21 -29.38 13.09
CA THR A 441 -4.55 -29.84 11.74
C THR A 441 -5.63 -28.95 11.13
N PRO A 442 -5.40 -28.35 9.95
CA PRO A 442 -6.44 -27.59 9.26
C PRO A 442 -7.48 -28.56 8.68
N GLU A 443 -8.75 -28.27 8.94
CA GLU A 443 -9.88 -29.07 8.46
C GLU A 443 -10.68 -28.26 7.43
N ARG A 444 -11.07 -28.93 6.32
CA ARG A 444 -11.91 -28.33 5.29
C ARG A 444 -13.33 -28.08 5.79
N ILE A 445 -13.88 -26.96 5.40
CA ILE A 445 -15.28 -26.65 5.65
C ILE A 445 -16.09 -27.19 4.48
N GLU A 446 -16.84 -28.25 4.73
CA GLU A 446 -17.77 -28.84 3.74
C GLU A 446 -18.73 -27.75 3.23
N GLY A 447 -19.01 -27.76 1.91
CA GLY A 447 -19.86 -26.77 1.25
C GLY A 447 -19.15 -25.47 0.86
N ALA A 448 -18.05 -25.12 1.54
CA ALA A 448 -17.21 -23.99 1.22
C ALA A 448 -15.80 -24.40 0.74
N SER A 449 -15.65 -25.66 0.32
CA SER A 449 -14.42 -26.26 -0.18
C SER A 449 -14.72 -27.26 -1.28
N GLN A 450 -13.77 -27.44 -2.22
CA GLN A 450 -13.84 -28.41 -3.32
C GLN A 450 -15.13 -28.33 -4.17
N ASN A 451 -15.68 -27.14 -4.30
CA ASN A 451 -16.92 -26.88 -5.03
C ASN A 451 -16.69 -26.25 -6.42
N GLY A 452 -15.42 -26.22 -6.90
CA GLY A 452 -15.04 -25.64 -8.19
C GLY A 452 -15.11 -24.11 -8.25
N MET A 453 -15.24 -23.48 -7.09
CA MET A 453 -15.29 -22.01 -6.94
C MET A 453 -14.20 -21.56 -5.98
N SER A 454 -13.92 -20.28 -5.99
CA SER A 454 -13.06 -19.64 -5.01
C SER A 454 -13.90 -19.11 -3.85
N ASN A 455 -13.61 -19.62 -2.65
CA ASN A 455 -14.31 -19.30 -1.42
C ASN A 455 -13.37 -18.50 -0.49
N ASN A 456 -13.78 -17.32 -0.10
CA ASN A 456 -12.87 -16.39 0.56
C ASN A 456 -13.55 -15.41 1.52
N PHE A 457 -12.76 -14.68 2.30
CA PHE A 457 -13.23 -13.70 3.26
C PHE A 457 -14.29 -14.25 4.22
N PRO A 458 -14.00 -15.31 4.97
CA PRO A 458 -14.96 -15.89 5.91
C PRO A 458 -15.13 -15.01 7.14
N LYS A 459 -16.36 -14.78 7.57
CA LYS A 459 -16.70 -14.17 8.86
C LYS A 459 -17.60 -15.11 9.66
N VAL A 460 -17.19 -15.41 10.89
CA VAL A 460 -17.96 -16.26 11.79
C VAL A 460 -19.02 -15.42 12.52
N SER A 461 -20.25 -15.91 12.60
CA SER A 461 -21.30 -15.22 13.36
C SER A 461 -20.92 -15.14 14.85
N PRO A 462 -21.34 -14.09 15.59
CA PRO A 462 -21.01 -13.91 17.00
C PRO A 462 -21.41 -15.05 17.93
N ASP A 463 -22.41 -15.86 17.55
CA ASP A 463 -22.86 -17.07 18.25
C ASP A 463 -22.06 -18.34 17.87
N GLY A 464 -21.13 -18.19 16.90
CA GLY A 464 -20.27 -19.29 16.43
C GLY A 464 -20.95 -20.34 15.56
N ARG A 465 -22.22 -20.15 15.15
CA ARG A 465 -22.97 -21.17 14.40
C ARG A 465 -22.76 -21.12 12.90
N TRP A 466 -22.53 -19.93 12.34
CA TRP A 466 -22.52 -19.70 10.92
C TRP A 466 -21.22 -19.08 10.45
N ILE A 467 -20.84 -19.37 9.22
CA ILE A 467 -19.82 -18.67 8.46
C ILE A 467 -20.48 -18.05 7.24
N VAL A 468 -20.39 -16.72 7.10
CA VAL A 468 -20.68 -16.03 5.85
C VAL A 468 -19.36 -15.81 5.11
N PHE A 469 -19.34 -16.06 3.81
CA PHE A 469 -18.15 -15.94 2.98
C PHE A 469 -18.48 -15.44 1.58
N VAL A 470 -17.47 -14.95 0.88
CA VAL A 470 -17.57 -14.58 -0.53
C VAL A 470 -17.24 -15.77 -1.41
N GLN A 471 -18.07 -16.03 -2.42
CA GLN A 471 -17.80 -17.01 -3.46
C GLN A 471 -17.75 -16.33 -4.83
N ASN A 472 -16.74 -16.65 -5.63
CA ASN A 472 -16.54 -16.20 -7.01
C ASN A 472 -15.80 -17.29 -7.82
N ARG A 473 -15.56 -17.06 -9.11
CA ARG A 473 -14.92 -18.06 -9.98
C ARG A 473 -13.44 -18.19 -9.74
N ASN A 474 -12.75 -17.07 -9.42
CA ASN A 474 -11.28 -17.01 -9.34
C ASN A 474 -10.82 -15.93 -8.37
N GLY A 475 -9.71 -16.14 -7.67
CA GLY A 475 -9.07 -15.14 -6.81
C GLY A 475 -9.88 -14.79 -5.55
N LEU A 476 -9.71 -13.57 -5.06
CA LEU A 476 -10.33 -13.05 -3.83
C LEU A 476 -11.17 -11.82 -4.14
N LEU A 477 -12.18 -11.56 -3.31
CA LEU A 477 -12.88 -10.29 -3.10
C LEU A 477 -13.16 -9.43 -4.35
N MET A 478 -14.05 -8.44 -4.21
CA MET A 478 -14.28 -7.32 -5.14
C MET A 478 -14.43 -7.69 -6.63
N ARG A 479 -14.75 -8.93 -6.92
CA ARG A 479 -14.94 -9.39 -8.30
C ARG A 479 -16.39 -9.13 -8.74
N PRO A 480 -16.62 -8.89 -10.05
CA PRO A 480 -17.97 -8.64 -10.55
C PRO A 480 -18.96 -9.77 -10.24
N ASP A 481 -18.47 -11.02 -10.19
CA ASP A 481 -19.23 -12.24 -9.93
C ASP A 481 -19.25 -12.67 -8.45
N SER A 482 -18.74 -11.84 -7.54
CA SER A 482 -18.74 -12.13 -6.10
C SER A 482 -20.14 -12.11 -5.52
N ASN A 483 -20.48 -13.19 -4.79
CA ASN A 483 -21.73 -13.34 -4.04
C ASN A 483 -21.44 -13.80 -2.62
N LEU A 484 -22.33 -13.43 -1.70
CA LEU A 484 -22.30 -13.89 -0.31
C LEU A 484 -22.99 -15.22 -0.20
N TYR A 485 -22.36 -16.13 0.52
CA TYR A 485 -22.86 -17.45 0.88
C TYR A 485 -22.77 -17.65 2.38
N ILE A 486 -23.61 -18.53 2.91
CA ILE A 486 -23.61 -18.93 4.31
C ILE A 486 -23.51 -20.45 4.43
N VAL A 487 -22.73 -20.91 5.41
CA VAL A 487 -22.55 -22.34 5.73
C VAL A 487 -22.48 -22.51 7.26
N PRO A 488 -22.95 -23.64 7.84
CA PRO A 488 -22.72 -23.92 9.25
C PRO A 488 -21.21 -23.93 9.58
N PHE A 489 -20.84 -23.52 10.80
CA PHE A 489 -19.43 -23.48 11.21
C PHE A 489 -18.70 -24.83 11.06
N ASN A 490 -19.39 -25.93 11.37
CA ASN A 490 -18.84 -27.29 11.25
C ASN A 490 -18.97 -27.88 9.84
N GLY A 491 -19.29 -27.06 8.84
CA GLY A 491 -19.53 -27.51 7.47
C GLY A 491 -20.95 -28.01 7.21
N GLY A 492 -21.24 -28.34 5.95
CA GLY A 492 -22.53 -28.81 5.47
C GLY A 492 -22.92 -28.10 4.17
N LYS A 493 -24.20 -28.05 3.86
CA LYS A 493 -24.68 -27.43 2.62
C LYS A 493 -24.57 -25.91 2.67
N ALA A 494 -23.71 -25.32 1.84
CA ALA A 494 -23.67 -23.87 1.67
C ALA A 494 -24.90 -23.37 0.89
N ARG A 495 -25.37 -22.18 1.24
CA ARG A 495 -26.50 -21.50 0.61
C ARG A 495 -26.09 -20.10 0.17
N LYS A 496 -26.46 -19.72 -1.05
CA LYS A 496 -26.36 -18.34 -1.51
C LYS A 496 -27.36 -17.49 -0.72
N LEU A 497 -26.91 -16.32 -0.24
CA LEU A 497 -27.80 -15.38 0.45
C LEU A 497 -28.74 -14.69 -0.53
N ASP A 498 -29.98 -14.46 -0.11
CA ASP A 498 -31.03 -13.80 -0.90
C ASP A 498 -30.79 -12.27 -1.00
N CYS A 499 -30.02 -11.69 -0.07
CA CYS A 499 -29.65 -10.28 -0.06
C CYS A 499 -28.66 -9.87 -1.17
N ASN A 500 -28.07 -10.85 -1.90
CA ASN A 500 -27.14 -10.55 -2.97
C ASN A 500 -27.76 -9.66 -4.07
N LEU A 501 -27.06 -8.60 -4.41
CA LEU A 501 -27.41 -7.71 -5.50
C LEU A 501 -26.71 -8.18 -6.80
N PRO A 502 -27.11 -7.63 -7.98
CA PRO A 502 -26.63 -8.16 -9.27
C PRO A 502 -25.12 -8.18 -9.51
N ARG A 503 -24.36 -7.35 -8.78
CA ARG A 503 -22.91 -7.22 -8.99
C ARG A 503 -22.17 -7.10 -7.67
N MET A 504 -20.99 -7.72 -7.58
CA MET A 504 -20.00 -7.57 -6.53
C MET A 504 -20.60 -7.37 -5.13
N ASN A 505 -20.82 -8.45 -4.43
CA ASN A 505 -21.23 -8.47 -3.02
C ASN A 505 -20.04 -8.96 -2.21
N SER A 506 -19.51 -8.13 -1.30
CA SER A 506 -18.26 -8.42 -0.60
C SER A 506 -18.13 -7.58 0.67
N TRP A 507 -16.99 -7.67 1.36
CA TRP A 507 -16.66 -6.89 2.54
C TRP A 507 -17.76 -6.93 3.60
N HIS A 508 -18.13 -8.11 4.06
CA HIS A 508 -19.23 -8.30 5.00
C HIS A 508 -18.76 -8.43 6.45
N THR A 509 -19.64 -8.09 7.39
CA THR A 509 -19.39 -8.16 8.83
C THR A 509 -20.69 -8.35 9.58
N PHE A 510 -20.65 -9.11 10.69
CA PHE A 510 -21.80 -9.28 11.56
C PHE A 510 -21.89 -8.17 12.62
N SER A 511 -23.12 -7.72 12.93
CA SER A 511 -23.36 -6.94 14.13
C SER A 511 -23.04 -7.74 15.41
N PRO A 512 -22.70 -7.10 16.53
CA PRO A 512 -22.32 -7.81 17.75
C PRO A 512 -23.39 -8.78 18.29
N ASN A 513 -24.68 -8.51 18.01
CA ASN A 513 -25.79 -9.41 18.36
C ASN A 513 -25.99 -10.55 17.37
N GLY A 514 -25.24 -10.59 16.25
CA GLY A 514 -25.32 -11.63 15.24
C GLY A 514 -26.59 -11.64 14.38
N ARG A 515 -27.42 -10.60 14.47
CA ARG A 515 -28.70 -10.53 13.75
C ARG A 515 -28.65 -9.72 12.47
N TRP A 516 -27.63 -8.89 12.30
CA TRP A 516 -27.45 -8.06 11.13
C TRP A 516 -26.11 -8.33 10.47
N LEU A 517 -26.12 -8.35 9.16
CA LEU A 517 -24.92 -8.41 8.33
C LEU A 517 -24.83 -7.11 7.53
N ALA A 518 -23.76 -6.36 7.70
CA ALA A 518 -23.41 -5.25 6.81
C ALA A 518 -22.52 -5.76 5.68
N PHE A 519 -22.67 -5.24 4.48
CA PHE A 519 -21.82 -5.59 3.34
C PHE A 519 -21.75 -4.46 2.32
N SER A 520 -20.71 -4.50 1.49
CA SER A 520 -20.53 -3.58 0.36
C SER A 520 -20.97 -4.23 -0.94
N SER A 521 -21.68 -3.47 -1.80
CA SER A 521 -22.08 -3.95 -3.13
C SER A 521 -22.05 -2.84 -4.16
N LYS A 522 -21.78 -3.22 -5.42
CA LYS A 522 -21.94 -2.38 -6.64
C LYS A 522 -23.24 -2.66 -7.37
N GLY A 523 -24.21 -3.29 -6.73
CA GLY A 523 -25.44 -3.74 -7.37
C GLY A 523 -26.31 -2.64 -7.92
N ARG A 524 -26.20 -1.40 -7.44
CA ARG A 524 -27.00 -0.24 -7.89
C ARG A 524 -26.18 0.79 -8.65
N THR A 525 -24.91 0.98 -8.34
CA THR A 525 -24.03 1.96 -8.97
C THR A 525 -22.66 1.39 -9.27
N LEU A 526 -21.83 2.14 -10.00
CA LEU A 526 -20.40 1.82 -10.19
C LEU A 526 -19.61 1.83 -8.89
N TYR A 527 -20.08 2.54 -7.88
CA TYR A 527 -19.45 2.74 -6.60
C TYR A 527 -20.01 1.74 -5.59
N THR A 528 -19.16 1.23 -4.74
CA THR A 528 -19.58 0.36 -3.63
C THR A 528 -20.43 1.15 -2.65
N GLN A 529 -21.64 0.64 -2.35
CA GLN A 529 -22.57 1.20 -1.38
C GLN A 529 -22.69 0.26 -0.19
N LEU A 530 -23.09 0.80 0.97
CA LEU A 530 -23.29 0.04 2.20
C LEU A 530 -24.70 -0.50 2.28
N PHE A 531 -24.82 -1.80 2.50
CA PHE A 531 -26.10 -2.49 2.67
C PHE A 531 -26.15 -3.24 3.99
N LEU A 532 -27.37 -3.52 4.46
CA LEU A 532 -27.68 -4.35 5.59
C LEU A 532 -28.63 -5.48 5.18
N THR A 533 -28.53 -6.64 5.82
CA THR A 533 -29.52 -7.68 5.79
C THR A 533 -29.67 -8.29 7.17
N HIS A 534 -30.88 -8.74 7.52
CA HIS A 534 -31.11 -9.49 8.75
C HIS A 534 -30.75 -10.96 8.54
N ILE A 535 -30.12 -11.60 9.51
CA ILE A 535 -29.84 -13.04 9.55
C ILE A 535 -30.56 -13.61 10.76
N ASP A 536 -31.48 -14.55 10.52
CA ASP A 536 -32.20 -15.23 11.60
C ASP A 536 -31.38 -16.37 12.23
N GLU A 537 -31.98 -17.08 13.19
CA GLU A 537 -31.29 -18.17 13.90
C GLU A 537 -30.98 -19.37 13.01
N ASP A 538 -31.72 -19.56 11.95
CA ASP A 538 -31.55 -20.63 10.97
C ASP A 538 -30.62 -20.20 9.81
N GLY A 539 -30.02 -19.04 9.93
CA GLY A 539 -29.12 -18.47 8.92
C GLY A 539 -29.85 -17.90 7.70
N LYS A 540 -31.19 -17.78 7.72
CA LYS A 540 -31.94 -17.20 6.61
C LYS A 540 -31.81 -15.68 6.65
N ASP A 541 -31.60 -15.08 5.47
CA ASP A 541 -31.46 -13.64 5.32
C ASP A 541 -32.71 -12.98 4.75
N SER A 542 -32.80 -11.67 4.94
CA SER A 542 -33.83 -10.80 4.36
C SER A 542 -33.32 -10.05 3.13
N PRO A 543 -34.18 -9.43 2.30
CA PRO A 543 -33.75 -8.56 1.24
C PRO A 543 -32.84 -7.42 1.73
N ALA A 544 -31.89 -6.99 0.87
CA ALA A 544 -30.90 -5.98 1.21
C ALA A 544 -31.51 -4.58 1.43
N ILE A 545 -31.07 -3.92 2.47
CA ILE A 545 -31.42 -2.55 2.83
C ILE A 545 -30.23 -1.63 2.54
N LEU A 546 -30.43 -0.58 1.76
CA LEU A 546 -29.42 0.44 1.52
C LEU A 546 -29.28 1.34 2.75
N VAL A 547 -28.05 1.51 3.27
CA VAL A 547 -27.73 2.56 4.23
C VAL A 547 -27.43 3.84 3.44
N GLU A 548 -28.44 4.66 3.29
CA GLU A 548 -28.38 5.87 2.46
C GLU A 548 -27.35 6.88 3.01
N ASN A 549 -26.72 7.64 2.11
CA ASN A 549 -25.77 8.70 2.45
C ASN A 549 -24.62 8.24 3.36
N ALA A 550 -24.19 6.98 3.22
CA ALA A 550 -23.00 6.49 3.89
C ALA A 550 -21.77 7.28 3.44
N THR A 551 -21.70 7.62 2.14
CA THR A 551 -20.66 8.47 1.54
C THR A 551 -21.24 9.29 0.38
N ALA A 552 -20.45 10.17 -0.24
CA ALA A 552 -20.86 10.87 -1.46
C ALA A 552 -21.09 9.89 -2.62
N ALA A 553 -21.92 10.26 -3.58
CA ALA A 553 -22.35 9.37 -4.66
C ALA A 553 -21.21 8.91 -5.60
N ASN A 554 -20.14 9.69 -5.69
CA ASN A 554 -18.92 9.39 -6.45
C ASN A 554 -17.79 8.83 -5.59
N ARG A 555 -18.10 8.19 -4.46
CA ARG A 555 -17.17 7.55 -3.53
C ARG A 555 -17.66 6.16 -3.17
N GLY A 556 -16.74 5.28 -2.79
CA GLY A 556 -17.06 3.89 -2.47
C GLY A 556 -16.89 3.55 -1.01
N VAL A 557 -17.79 2.75 -0.46
CA VAL A 557 -17.70 2.15 0.87
C VAL A 557 -16.94 0.83 0.79
N ASN A 558 -15.79 0.75 1.45
CA ASN A 558 -14.99 -0.46 1.53
C ASN A 558 -14.80 -0.89 2.99
N ILE A 559 -14.70 -2.20 3.19
CA ILE A 559 -14.35 -2.82 4.47
C ILE A 559 -15.22 -2.30 5.63
N PRO A 560 -16.57 -2.40 5.54
CA PRO A 560 -17.40 -2.11 6.69
C PRO A 560 -17.11 -3.11 7.81
N GLU A 561 -16.97 -2.61 9.03
CA GLU A 561 -16.77 -3.41 10.24
C GLU A 561 -17.66 -2.86 11.35
N PHE A 562 -18.45 -3.71 11.99
CA PHE A 562 -19.17 -3.30 13.18
C PHE A 562 -18.22 -3.11 14.37
N VAL A 563 -18.39 -2.03 15.10
CA VAL A 563 -17.56 -1.71 16.27
C VAL A 563 -18.41 -1.76 17.51
N ASN A 564 -18.06 -2.64 18.44
CA ASN A 564 -18.81 -2.82 19.68
C ASN A 564 -18.43 -1.75 20.71
N ILE A 565 -18.78 -0.50 20.44
CA ILE A 565 -18.53 0.64 21.31
C ILE A 565 -19.81 1.34 21.71
N ARG A 566 -19.79 1.97 22.87
CA ARG A 566 -20.90 2.84 23.32
C ARG A 566 -21.00 4.09 22.43
N PRO A 567 -22.18 4.70 22.29
CA PRO A 567 -22.31 6.00 21.64
C PRO A 567 -21.30 7.00 22.21
N GLY A 568 -20.54 7.69 21.32
CA GLY A 568 -19.48 8.60 21.72
C GLY A 568 -18.17 7.97 22.16
N GLY A 569 -18.02 6.64 22.07
CA GLY A 569 -16.77 5.95 22.40
C GLY A 569 -15.61 6.20 21.42
N LEU A 570 -15.92 6.59 20.17
CA LEU A 570 -14.97 7.02 19.16
C LEU A 570 -15.54 8.26 18.47
N LEU A 571 -14.85 9.38 18.55
CA LEU A 571 -15.28 10.69 18.01
C LEU A 571 -14.35 11.18 16.92
N LYS A 572 -13.04 10.91 17.04
CA LYS A 572 -12.01 11.37 16.13
C LYS A 572 -10.84 10.40 16.10
N MET A 573 -10.19 10.32 14.93
CA MET A 573 -8.93 9.61 14.76
C MET A 573 -7.92 10.49 14.04
N ASP A 574 -6.63 10.27 14.33
CA ASP A 574 -5.51 10.76 13.54
C ASP A 574 -4.42 9.69 13.43
N ALA A 575 -3.48 9.90 12.51
CA ALA A 575 -2.40 8.95 12.25
C ALA A 575 -1.08 9.69 11.98
N PRO A 576 -0.48 10.34 13.00
CA PRO A 576 0.80 11.04 12.83
C PRO A 576 1.94 10.13 12.36
N ALA A 577 1.87 8.82 12.62
CA ALA A 577 2.81 7.86 12.07
C ALA A 577 2.93 7.92 10.54
N THR A 578 1.86 8.24 9.82
CA THR A 578 1.89 8.34 8.36
C THR A 578 2.75 9.50 7.86
N GLU A 579 2.75 10.62 8.57
CA GLU A 579 3.60 11.78 8.24
C GLU A 579 5.08 11.46 8.49
N PHE A 580 5.41 10.78 9.58
CA PHE A 580 6.77 10.30 9.82
C PHE A 580 7.29 9.47 8.63
N TYR A 581 6.51 8.50 8.16
CA TYR A 581 6.91 7.65 7.04
C TYR A 581 7.01 8.41 5.72
N ARG A 582 6.12 9.37 5.46
CA ARG A 582 6.21 10.25 4.30
C ARG A 582 7.51 11.07 4.30
N LEU A 583 7.87 11.65 5.43
CA LEU A 583 9.10 12.43 5.58
C LEU A 583 10.34 11.58 5.35
N THR A 584 10.36 10.36 5.92
CA THR A 584 11.49 9.44 5.74
C THR A 584 11.66 8.99 4.29
N ASP A 585 10.56 8.84 3.54
CA ASP A 585 10.59 8.53 2.10
C ASP A 585 11.16 9.67 1.27
N VAL A 586 10.64 10.88 1.49
CA VAL A 586 11.10 12.09 0.79
C VAL A 586 12.59 12.32 1.05
N ALA A 587 13.00 12.23 2.32
CA ALA A 587 14.40 12.38 2.70
C ALA A 587 15.32 11.33 2.06
N GLY A 588 14.88 10.07 2.04
CA GLY A 588 15.63 8.98 1.41
C GLY A 588 15.76 9.17 -0.11
N GLU A 589 14.73 9.68 -0.77
CA GLU A 589 14.80 9.99 -2.20
C GLU A 589 15.73 11.18 -2.50
N LEU A 590 15.68 12.23 -1.69
CA LEU A 590 16.59 13.37 -1.79
C LEU A 590 18.05 12.94 -1.61
N ALA A 591 18.31 12.09 -0.60
CA ALA A 591 19.66 11.56 -0.38
C ALA A 591 20.16 10.72 -1.57
N ARG A 592 19.30 9.88 -2.17
CA ARG A 592 19.66 9.11 -3.38
C ARG A 592 19.96 9.99 -4.60
N LYS A 593 19.36 11.19 -4.67
CA LYS A 593 19.65 12.20 -5.69
C LYS A 593 20.90 13.05 -5.38
N GLY A 594 21.50 12.87 -4.20
CA GLY A 594 22.66 13.63 -3.73
C GLY A 594 22.31 14.98 -3.08
N ASP A 595 21.02 15.30 -2.92
CA ASP A 595 20.59 16.52 -2.22
C ASP A 595 20.53 16.27 -0.71
N TYR A 596 21.70 16.19 -0.11
CA TYR A 596 21.86 15.92 1.32
C TYR A 596 21.35 17.06 2.20
N THR A 597 21.31 18.29 1.70
CA THR A 597 20.80 19.44 2.45
C THR A 597 19.29 19.36 2.62
N ALA A 598 18.57 19.12 1.54
CA ALA A 598 17.13 18.88 1.62
C ALA A 598 16.80 17.58 2.38
N ALA A 599 17.59 16.51 2.17
CA ALA A 599 17.43 15.26 2.90
C ALA A 599 17.56 15.43 4.41
N ALA A 600 18.58 16.14 4.90
CA ALA A 600 18.78 16.42 6.32
C ALA A 600 17.62 17.24 6.90
N THR A 601 17.06 18.17 6.14
CA THR A 601 15.90 18.96 6.56
C THR A 601 14.69 18.06 6.80
N GLU A 602 14.39 17.14 5.87
CA GLU A 602 13.24 16.23 6.01
C GLU A 602 13.50 15.15 7.09
N TRP A 603 14.74 14.62 7.20
CA TRP A 603 15.12 13.72 8.29
C TRP A 603 14.99 14.37 9.66
N ASN A 604 15.35 15.66 9.78
CA ASN A 604 15.21 16.39 11.05
C ASN A 604 13.74 16.50 11.46
N LYS A 605 12.83 16.83 10.53
CA LYS A 605 11.38 16.82 10.81
C LYS A 605 10.90 15.44 11.23
N ALA A 606 11.41 14.36 10.62
CA ALA A 606 11.06 12.99 11.04
C ALA A 606 11.55 12.69 12.45
N VAL A 607 12.78 13.10 12.81
CA VAL A 607 13.33 12.98 14.17
C VAL A 607 12.53 13.81 15.19
N ASP A 608 12.00 14.96 14.79
CA ASP A 608 11.14 15.78 15.65
C ASP A 608 9.80 15.09 15.94
N LEU A 609 9.24 14.37 14.96
CA LEU A 609 8.02 13.57 15.13
C LEU A 609 8.23 12.30 15.96
N ASP A 610 9.38 11.64 15.79
CA ASP A 610 9.77 10.48 16.58
C ASP A 610 11.24 10.57 17.02
N PRO A 611 11.50 11.24 18.14
CA PRO A 611 12.86 11.39 18.67
C PRO A 611 13.53 10.06 19.09
N ALA A 612 12.75 8.98 19.21
CA ALA A 612 13.25 7.66 19.62
C ALA A 612 13.59 6.73 18.42
N ASP A 613 13.35 7.14 17.18
CA ASP A 613 13.72 6.33 16.01
C ASP A 613 15.23 6.47 15.71
N GLY A 614 16.01 5.44 16.11
CA GLY A 614 17.45 5.38 15.88
C GLY A 614 17.83 5.34 14.39
N LYS A 615 16.97 4.82 13.51
CA LYS A 615 17.21 4.79 12.05
C LYS A 615 17.08 6.16 11.43
N ALA A 616 16.06 6.94 11.80
CA ALA A 616 15.92 8.31 11.33
C ALA A 616 17.14 9.16 11.73
N ARG A 617 17.63 8.99 12.96
CA ARG A 617 18.85 9.65 13.43
C ARG A 617 20.11 9.22 12.68
N TYR A 618 20.25 7.92 12.40
CA TYR A 618 21.35 7.41 11.56
C TYR A 618 21.36 8.07 10.18
N HIS A 619 20.21 8.13 9.52
CA HIS A 619 20.11 8.74 8.19
C HIS A 619 20.31 10.27 8.21
N LEU A 620 19.85 10.92 9.28
CA LEU A 620 20.14 12.34 9.51
C LEU A 620 21.64 12.56 9.66
N ALA A 621 22.32 11.75 10.48
CA ALA A 621 23.77 11.81 10.67
C ALA A 621 24.51 11.65 9.35
N PHE A 622 24.14 10.64 8.55
CA PHE A 622 24.73 10.41 7.24
C PHE A 622 24.55 11.62 6.30
N ALA A 623 23.36 12.22 6.27
CA ALA A 623 23.12 13.40 5.45
C ALA A 623 23.93 14.63 5.92
N LEU A 624 24.13 14.79 7.22
CA LEU A 624 24.96 15.83 7.81
C LEU A 624 26.46 15.61 7.52
N ASP A 625 26.94 14.36 7.59
CA ASP A 625 28.31 14.00 7.18
C ASP A 625 28.58 14.42 5.73
N LYS A 626 27.66 14.07 4.81
CA LYS A 626 27.80 14.44 3.39
C LYS A 626 27.79 15.95 3.14
N GLN A 627 27.28 16.75 4.09
CA GLN A 627 27.37 18.22 4.06
C GLN A 627 28.63 18.76 4.74
N GLY A 628 29.47 17.90 5.32
CA GLY A 628 30.63 18.31 6.10
C GLY A 628 30.31 18.86 7.50
N GLN A 629 29.09 18.68 7.98
CA GLN A 629 28.65 19.12 9.31
C GLN A 629 29.04 18.10 10.38
N LEU A 630 30.34 17.89 10.54
CA LEU A 630 30.97 16.81 11.26
C LEU A 630 30.48 16.67 12.71
N ASP A 631 30.49 17.76 13.48
CA ASP A 631 30.07 17.73 14.89
C ASP A 631 28.60 17.33 15.05
N GLN A 632 27.74 17.81 14.14
CA GLN A 632 26.31 17.46 14.18
C GLN A 632 26.09 16.00 13.76
N ALA A 633 26.82 15.51 12.77
CA ALA A 633 26.77 14.13 12.35
C ALA A 633 27.17 13.19 13.49
N ILE A 634 28.29 13.43 14.18
CA ILE A 634 28.76 12.68 15.35
C ILE A 634 27.68 12.66 16.44
N ALA A 635 27.07 13.80 16.73
CA ALA A 635 26.01 13.87 17.75
C ALA A 635 24.81 13.00 17.39
N GLN A 636 24.35 13.00 16.13
CA GLN A 636 23.23 12.17 15.69
C GLN A 636 23.61 10.67 15.61
N TYR A 637 24.84 10.31 15.18
CA TYR A 637 25.31 8.93 15.21
C TYR A 637 25.40 8.38 16.65
N ARG A 638 25.92 9.15 17.60
CA ARG A 638 25.94 8.75 19.02
C ARG A 638 24.53 8.48 19.53
N LYS A 639 23.58 9.34 19.19
CA LYS A 639 22.19 9.13 19.57
C LYS A 639 21.54 7.93 18.86
N ALA A 640 21.91 7.69 17.61
CA ALA A 640 21.43 6.52 16.87
C ALA A 640 21.87 5.20 17.52
N VAL A 641 23.15 5.08 17.93
CA VAL A 641 23.67 3.87 18.58
C VAL A 641 23.19 3.71 20.03
N GLU A 642 22.87 4.81 20.71
CA GLU A 642 22.21 4.79 22.03
C GLU A 642 20.82 4.18 21.93
N LEU A 643 20.05 4.54 20.90
CA LEU A 643 18.68 4.06 20.66
C LEU A 643 18.62 2.67 20.02
N ASP A 644 19.58 2.35 19.17
CA ASP A 644 19.71 1.04 18.50
C ASP A 644 21.15 0.55 18.55
N ALA A 645 21.52 -0.10 19.64
CA ALA A 645 22.85 -0.66 19.84
C ALA A 645 23.20 -1.80 18.85
N SER A 646 22.26 -2.27 18.02
CA SER A 646 22.49 -3.27 16.98
C SER A 646 22.80 -2.68 15.61
N ASN A 647 22.81 -1.36 15.46
CA ASN A 647 23.04 -0.66 14.20
C ASN A 647 24.54 -0.57 13.85
N ALA A 648 25.06 -1.61 13.20
CA ALA A 648 26.46 -1.67 12.78
C ALA A 648 26.85 -0.47 11.86
N ALA A 649 25.95 -0.05 10.95
CA ALA A 649 26.21 1.06 10.04
C ALA A 649 26.34 2.41 10.76
N ALA A 650 25.57 2.60 11.84
CA ALA A 650 25.70 3.82 12.65
C ALA A 650 27.01 3.85 13.41
N TYR A 651 27.49 2.72 13.94
CA TYR A 651 28.83 2.62 14.55
C TYR A 651 29.96 2.84 13.53
N SER A 652 29.82 2.27 12.32
CA SER A 652 30.78 2.47 11.22
C SER A 652 30.87 3.95 10.82
N GLY A 653 29.72 4.61 10.57
CA GLY A 653 29.68 6.05 10.28
C GLY A 653 30.25 6.89 11.41
N LEU A 654 29.92 6.58 12.66
CA LEU A 654 30.46 7.24 13.85
C LEU A 654 31.98 7.13 13.90
N SER A 655 32.55 5.95 13.60
CA SER A 655 34.00 5.74 13.63
C SER A 655 34.72 6.62 12.62
N VAL A 656 34.19 6.71 11.39
CA VAL A 656 34.77 7.54 10.33
C VAL A 656 34.77 9.03 10.72
N ASP A 657 33.64 9.51 11.23
CA ASP A 657 33.51 10.91 11.59
C ASP A 657 34.35 11.30 12.82
N LEU A 658 34.49 10.38 13.80
CA LEU A 658 35.37 10.57 14.94
C LEU A 658 36.85 10.60 14.52
N ALA A 659 37.28 9.76 13.57
CA ALA A 659 38.61 9.80 13.01
C ALA A 659 38.88 11.15 12.32
N ARG A 660 37.96 11.61 11.48
CA ARG A 660 38.04 12.93 10.80
C ARG A 660 38.09 14.10 11.80
N ALA A 661 37.45 13.95 12.96
CA ALA A 661 37.51 14.92 14.05
C ALA A 661 38.76 14.78 14.93
N GLY A 662 39.67 13.85 14.62
CA GLY A 662 40.90 13.60 15.37
C GLY A 662 40.69 12.83 16.67
N ASN A 663 39.52 12.35 16.98
CA ASN A 663 39.20 11.53 18.15
C ASN A 663 39.41 10.04 17.85
N LEU A 664 40.66 9.64 17.65
CA LEU A 664 41.04 8.30 17.26
C LEU A 664 40.70 7.20 18.31
N PRO A 665 40.78 7.43 19.63
CA PRO A 665 40.38 6.42 20.59
C PRO A 665 38.90 6.03 20.49
N ASP A 666 38.01 7.01 20.39
CA ASP A 666 36.57 6.76 20.23
C ASP A 666 36.25 6.15 18.85
N SER A 667 36.98 6.56 17.80
CA SER A 667 36.87 5.99 16.44
C SER A 667 37.16 4.50 16.46
N ILE A 668 38.30 4.09 17.06
CA ILE A 668 38.67 2.67 17.18
C ILE A 668 37.61 1.88 17.98
N ALA A 669 37.11 2.45 19.07
CA ALA A 669 36.08 1.79 19.87
C ALA A 669 34.78 1.58 19.05
N ALA A 670 34.34 2.61 18.32
CA ALA A 670 33.14 2.53 17.47
C ALA A 670 33.33 1.52 16.32
N ALA A 671 34.49 1.52 15.64
CA ALA A 671 34.78 0.56 14.58
C ALA A 671 34.78 -0.88 15.09
N LYS A 672 35.37 -1.16 16.27
CA LYS A 672 35.33 -2.49 16.90
C LYS A 672 33.90 -2.93 17.22
N GLN A 673 33.02 -2.02 17.66
CA GLN A 673 31.62 -2.34 17.87
C GLN A 673 30.89 -2.62 16.54
N ALA A 674 31.16 -1.86 15.49
CA ALA A 674 30.61 -2.11 14.17
C ALA A 674 30.99 -3.50 13.65
N LEU A 675 32.25 -3.89 13.78
CA LEU A 675 32.78 -5.21 13.37
C LEU A 675 32.27 -6.36 14.25
N ALA A 676 32.03 -6.13 15.54
CA ALA A 676 31.38 -7.11 16.39
C ALA A 676 29.96 -7.45 15.93
N LEU A 677 29.24 -6.47 15.34
CA LEU A 677 27.90 -6.62 14.78
C LEU A 677 27.92 -7.13 13.34
N ASN A 678 28.88 -6.67 12.53
CA ASN A 678 29.06 -7.07 11.13
C ASN A 678 30.52 -7.38 10.81
N PRO A 679 30.99 -8.59 11.07
CA PRO A 679 32.41 -8.99 10.87
C PRO A 679 32.87 -9.02 9.41
N LYS A 680 31.99 -8.79 8.44
CA LYS A 680 32.31 -8.82 7.00
C LYS A 680 32.34 -7.43 6.36
N ASP A 681 32.37 -6.37 7.15
CA ASP A 681 32.42 -5.01 6.64
C ASP A 681 33.86 -4.59 6.31
N VAL A 682 34.23 -4.77 5.05
CA VAL A 682 35.54 -4.45 4.50
C VAL A 682 35.94 -3.00 4.76
N LEU A 683 35.00 -2.06 4.58
CA LEU A 683 35.27 -0.63 4.78
C LEU A 683 35.58 -0.33 6.25
N THR A 684 34.86 -0.93 7.17
CA THR A 684 35.10 -0.74 8.61
C THR A 684 36.39 -1.39 9.05
N GLU A 685 36.80 -2.55 8.49
CA GLU A 685 38.13 -3.14 8.73
C GLU A 685 39.25 -2.19 8.27
N GLY A 686 39.11 -1.60 7.08
CA GLY A 686 40.07 -0.60 6.56
C GLY A 686 40.13 0.68 7.42
N ASN A 687 38.99 1.25 7.79
CA ASN A 687 38.94 2.46 8.63
C ASN A 687 39.52 2.23 10.01
N LEU A 688 39.28 1.06 10.60
CA LEU A 688 39.88 0.66 11.87
C LEU A 688 41.41 0.56 11.73
N ALA A 689 41.89 -0.10 10.68
CA ALA A 689 43.32 -0.23 10.42
C ALA A 689 43.99 1.16 10.25
N ALA A 690 43.36 2.08 9.52
CA ALA A 690 43.86 3.46 9.37
C ALA A 690 43.99 4.17 10.72
N SER A 691 42.94 4.13 11.56
CA SER A 691 42.94 4.76 12.90
C SER A 691 43.99 4.14 13.83
N LEU A 692 44.20 2.79 13.73
CA LEU A 692 45.23 2.09 14.48
C LEU A 692 46.66 2.46 14.02
N LEU A 693 46.89 2.66 12.70
CA LEU A 693 48.16 3.14 12.17
C LEU A 693 48.50 4.55 12.65
N GLU A 694 47.53 5.45 12.69
CA GLU A 694 47.70 6.81 13.18
C GLU A 694 48.03 6.84 14.69
N THR A 695 47.50 5.92 15.48
CA THR A 695 47.78 5.80 16.90
C THR A 695 49.04 4.94 17.22
N GLY A 696 49.74 4.46 16.17
CA GLY A 696 50.97 3.69 16.30
C GLY A 696 50.77 2.21 16.68
N GLN A 697 49.54 1.72 16.65
CA GLN A 697 49.19 0.30 16.97
C GLN A 697 49.34 -0.57 15.72
N THR A 698 50.57 -0.61 15.19
CA THR A 698 50.86 -1.17 13.85
C THR A 698 50.54 -2.67 13.74
N ASP A 699 50.82 -3.47 14.76
CA ASP A 699 50.58 -4.93 14.69
C ASP A 699 49.09 -5.25 14.56
N GLU A 700 48.23 -4.60 15.36
CA GLU A 700 46.77 -4.75 15.28
C GLU A 700 46.26 -4.23 13.96
N ALA A 701 46.79 -3.13 13.47
CA ALA A 701 46.41 -2.57 12.15
C ALA A 701 46.67 -3.57 11.01
N VAL A 702 47.84 -4.23 11.03
CA VAL A 702 48.19 -5.26 10.02
C VAL A 702 47.23 -6.43 10.05
N GLU A 703 46.75 -6.89 11.20
CA GLU A 703 45.71 -7.92 11.30
C GLU A 703 44.42 -7.49 10.62
N HIS A 704 43.97 -6.25 10.84
CA HIS A 704 42.75 -5.70 10.21
C HIS A 704 42.93 -5.46 8.70
N ILE A 705 44.14 -5.05 8.26
CA ILE A 705 44.45 -4.94 6.84
C ILE A 705 44.32 -6.31 6.15
N HIS A 706 44.89 -7.37 6.75
CA HIS A 706 44.76 -8.71 6.18
C HIS A 706 43.32 -9.21 6.17
N LYS A 707 42.54 -8.98 7.22
CA LYS A 707 41.10 -9.30 7.22
C LYS A 707 40.35 -8.59 6.10
N ALA A 708 40.65 -7.31 5.87
CA ALA A 708 40.05 -6.56 4.77
C ALA A 708 40.40 -7.18 3.41
N LEU A 709 41.67 -7.58 3.20
CA LEU A 709 42.13 -8.25 1.97
C LEU A 709 41.62 -9.68 1.82
N ASP A 710 41.39 -10.40 2.90
CA ASP A 710 40.75 -11.72 2.88
C ASP A 710 39.29 -11.63 2.47
N LEU A 711 38.60 -10.56 2.86
CA LEU A 711 37.21 -10.28 2.52
C LEU A 711 37.07 -9.73 1.08
N ASP A 712 37.97 -8.82 0.71
CA ASP A 712 38.03 -8.21 -0.63
C ASP A 712 39.48 -8.05 -1.08
N PRO A 713 40.01 -9.00 -1.88
CA PRO A 713 41.38 -8.95 -2.43
C PRO A 713 41.64 -7.79 -3.39
N GLU A 714 40.63 -7.04 -3.75
CA GLU A 714 40.74 -5.85 -4.60
C GLU A 714 40.51 -4.53 -3.85
N PHE A 715 40.55 -4.54 -2.53
CA PHE A 715 40.42 -3.35 -1.71
C PHE A 715 41.70 -2.49 -1.75
N ALA A 716 41.68 -1.46 -2.60
CA ALA A 716 42.84 -0.62 -2.92
C ALA A 716 43.46 0.06 -1.68
N ASP A 717 42.64 0.56 -0.75
CA ASP A 717 43.09 1.22 0.47
C ASP A 717 43.95 0.26 1.35
N ALA A 718 43.50 -0.99 1.49
CA ALA A 718 44.24 -1.98 2.25
C ALA A 718 45.60 -2.29 1.62
N HIS A 719 45.69 -2.40 0.31
CA HIS A 719 46.93 -2.54 -0.40
C HIS A 719 47.86 -1.34 -0.20
N ASN A 720 47.32 -0.12 -0.26
CA ASN A 720 48.11 1.11 0.01
C ASN A 720 48.63 1.12 1.45
N MET A 721 47.78 0.85 2.44
CA MET A 721 48.18 0.79 3.85
C MET A 721 49.25 -0.28 4.10
N LEU A 722 49.04 -1.48 3.53
CA LEU A 722 50.04 -2.58 3.70
C LEU A 722 51.38 -2.21 3.05
N GLY A 723 51.36 -1.58 1.89
CA GLY A 723 52.56 -1.08 1.25
C GLY A 723 53.32 -0.06 2.11
N ILE A 724 52.62 0.86 2.74
CA ILE A 724 53.25 1.84 3.67
C ILE A 724 53.85 1.15 4.89
N VAL A 725 53.16 0.18 5.49
CA VAL A 725 53.65 -0.55 6.64
C VAL A 725 54.88 -1.39 6.28
N LEU A 726 54.88 -2.11 5.18
CA LEU A 726 55.97 -2.89 4.67
C LEU A 726 57.20 -2.02 4.38
N ALA A 727 57.01 -0.85 3.82
CA ALA A 727 58.09 0.11 3.57
C ALA A 727 58.75 0.61 4.89
N ARG A 728 57.93 0.91 5.91
CA ARG A 728 58.46 1.25 7.25
C ARG A 728 59.24 0.10 7.87
N ALA A 729 58.88 -1.14 7.56
CA ALA A 729 59.62 -2.34 8.00
C ALA A 729 60.88 -2.64 7.15
N GLY A 730 61.21 -1.81 6.17
CA GLY A 730 62.35 -1.98 5.25
C GLY A 730 62.14 -2.98 4.12
N LYS A 731 60.94 -3.52 3.94
CA LYS A 731 60.59 -4.50 2.91
C LYS A 731 60.12 -3.81 1.64
N LEU A 732 61.02 -3.06 0.98
CA LEU A 732 60.67 -2.17 -0.11
C LEU A 732 60.09 -2.87 -1.32
N ASP A 733 60.58 -4.07 -1.69
CA ASP A 733 60.04 -4.82 -2.82
C ASP A 733 58.59 -5.28 -2.64
N GLU A 734 58.29 -5.82 -1.42
CA GLU A 734 56.90 -6.19 -1.07
C GLU A 734 55.99 -4.95 -1.05
N ALA A 735 56.48 -3.85 -0.51
CA ALA A 735 55.79 -2.58 -0.46
C ALA A 735 55.42 -2.07 -1.86
N ILE A 736 56.39 -2.12 -2.79
CA ILE A 736 56.17 -1.72 -4.21
C ILE A 736 55.11 -2.60 -4.84
N ALA A 737 55.14 -3.92 -4.64
CA ALA A 737 54.13 -4.81 -5.19
C ALA A 737 52.69 -4.45 -4.75
N HIS A 738 52.50 -4.18 -3.45
CA HIS A 738 51.20 -3.78 -2.92
C HIS A 738 50.80 -2.39 -3.39
N LEU A 739 51.67 -1.39 -3.42
CA LEU A 739 51.37 -0.07 -3.94
C LEU A 739 51.06 -0.05 -5.44
N GLN A 740 51.77 -0.85 -6.23
CA GLN A 740 51.43 -1.07 -7.65
C GLN A 740 50.04 -1.65 -7.82
N LYS A 741 49.65 -2.64 -6.96
CA LYS A 741 48.30 -3.16 -6.95
C LYS A 741 47.26 -2.07 -6.63
N ALA A 742 47.49 -1.25 -5.59
CA ALA A 742 46.62 -0.13 -5.25
C ALA A 742 46.46 0.85 -6.41
N VAL A 743 47.58 1.25 -7.07
CA VAL A 743 47.56 2.11 -8.24
C VAL A 743 46.85 1.45 -9.42
N SER A 744 46.96 0.14 -9.61
CA SER A 744 46.27 -0.57 -10.69
C SER A 744 44.76 -0.62 -10.48
N LEU A 745 44.29 -0.72 -9.23
CA LEU A 745 42.88 -0.75 -8.84
C LEU A 745 42.26 0.66 -8.90
N THR A 746 43.04 1.70 -8.51
CA THR A 746 42.58 3.07 -8.53
C THR A 746 43.63 3.96 -9.22
N PRO A 747 43.71 3.97 -10.58
CA PRO A 747 44.77 4.68 -11.32
C PRO A 747 44.79 6.20 -11.14
N ASP A 748 43.66 6.77 -10.74
CA ASP A 748 43.48 8.23 -10.58
C ASP A 748 43.65 8.70 -9.12
N SER A 749 44.15 7.83 -8.20
CA SER A 749 44.48 8.25 -6.84
C SER A 749 45.81 8.96 -6.79
N VAL A 750 45.80 10.27 -6.43
CA VAL A 750 46.96 11.09 -6.17
C VAL A 750 47.82 10.46 -5.05
N GLU A 751 47.17 10.06 -3.98
CA GLU A 751 47.77 9.45 -2.78
C GLU A 751 48.56 8.18 -3.10
N TYR A 752 47.95 7.24 -3.81
CA TYR A 752 48.60 5.95 -4.10
C TYR A 752 49.80 6.13 -5.02
N ARG A 753 49.71 6.99 -6.01
CA ARG A 753 50.83 7.35 -6.86
C ARG A 753 51.93 8.04 -6.11
N PHE A 754 51.59 8.98 -5.25
CA PHE A 754 52.54 9.65 -4.38
C PHE A 754 53.31 8.68 -3.46
N ASN A 755 52.56 7.76 -2.82
CA ASN A 755 53.16 6.74 -1.96
C ASN A 755 54.05 5.79 -2.76
N LEU A 756 53.63 5.30 -3.91
CA LEU A 756 54.45 4.46 -4.78
C LEU A 756 55.72 5.18 -5.24
N GLY A 757 55.61 6.44 -5.65
CA GLY A 757 56.76 7.28 -6.03
C GLY A 757 57.75 7.44 -4.88
N ARG A 758 57.26 7.67 -3.66
CA ARG A 758 58.10 7.74 -2.45
C ARG A 758 58.91 6.46 -2.17
N ILE A 759 58.29 5.30 -2.37
CA ILE A 759 58.94 4.05 -2.10
C ILE A 759 59.97 3.72 -3.18
N TYR A 760 59.66 4.01 -4.45
CA TYR A 760 60.70 3.98 -5.52
C TYR A 760 61.87 4.90 -5.22
N ALA A 761 61.60 6.11 -4.74
CA ALA A 761 62.67 7.06 -4.37
C ALA A 761 63.50 6.52 -3.20
N ALA A 762 62.88 5.91 -2.18
CA ALA A 762 63.59 5.30 -1.07
C ALA A 762 64.46 4.08 -1.48
N GLN A 763 64.12 3.40 -2.58
CA GLN A 763 64.89 2.32 -3.21
C GLN A 763 65.98 2.87 -4.17
N HIS A 764 66.11 4.18 -4.32
CA HIS A 764 66.92 4.83 -5.34
C HIS A 764 66.55 4.53 -6.80
N SER A 765 65.29 4.03 -7.03
CA SER A 765 64.73 3.81 -8.35
C SER A 765 64.08 5.09 -8.89
N PHE A 766 64.89 6.10 -9.14
CA PHE A 766 64.41 7.45 -9.53
C PHE A 766 63.70 7.46 -10.88
N PRO A 767 64.17 6.71 -11.92
CA PRO A 767 63.43 6.61 -13.18
C PRO A 767 62.02 6.11 -13.05
N GLU A 768 61.71 5.21 -12.10
CA GLU A 768 60.39 4.64 -11.81
C GLU A 768 59.57 5.60 -10.94
N ALA A 769 60.20 6.36 -10.02
CA ALA A 769 59.56 7.35 -9.18
C ALA A 769 59.01 8.54 -9.93
N ILE A 770 59.75 9.05 -10.93
CA ILE A 770 59.39 10.25 -11.72
C ILE A 770 57.97 10.12 -12.34
N PRO A 771 57.63 9.06 -13.11
CA PRO A 771 56.31 8.94 -13.72
C PRO A 771 55.17 8.92 -12.70
N GLN A 772 55.42 8.42 -11.46
CA GLN A 772 54.39 8.36 -10.45
C GLN A 772 54.09 9.75 -9.89
N PHE A 773 55.16 10.56 -9.62
CA PHE A 773 55.01 11.92 -9.19
C PHE A 773 54.48 12.83 -10.30
N GLU A 774 54.92 12.67 -11.57
CA GLU A 774 54.34 13.36 -12.71
C GLU A 774 52.82 13.18 -12.78
N LYS A 775 52.39 11.94 -12.65
CA LYS A 775 50.97 11.62 -12.69
C LYS A 775 50.21 12.14 -11.46
N ALA A 776 50.79 12.07 -10.26
CA ALA A 776 50.19 12.67 -9.05
C ALA A 776 50.02 14.18 -9.22
N VAL A 777 51.04 14.90 -9.78
CA VAL A 777 50.98 16.33 -10.09
C VAL A 777 49.89 16.63 -11.15
N GLU A 778 49.77 15.81 -12.18
CA GLU A 778 48.72 15.94 -13.19
C GLU A 778 47.32 15.81 -12.56
N LEU A 779 47.10 14.75 -11.79
CA LEU A 779 45.82 14.47 -11.15
C LEU A 779 45.39 15.50 -10.10
N SER A 780 46.36 16.05 -9.35
CA SER A 780 46.12 17.17 -8.39
C SER A 780 45.94 18.55 -9.08
N GLY A 781 46.01 18.62 -10.41
CA GLY A 781 45.94 19.86 -11.16
C GLY A 781 47.15 20.77 -10.90
N GLY A 782 48.24 20.22 -10.36
CA GLY A 782 49.46 20.93 -10.02
C GLY A 782 49.34 21.88 -8.83
N ASN A 783 48.37 21.67 -7.96
CA ASN A 783 48.12 22.52 -6.80
C ASN A 783 48.66 21.96 -5.48
N GLU A 784 49.22 20.74 -5.50
CA GLU A 784 49.77 20.06 -4.32
C GLU A 784 51.30 20.28 -4.25
N PRO A 785 51.81 21.09 -3.29
CA PRO A 785 53.22 21.42 -3.23
C PRO A 785 54.10 20.18 -2.95
N GLN A 786 53.66 19.23 -2.15
CA GLN A 786 54.39 18.02 -1.77
C GLN A 786 54.74 17.13 -2.97
N SER A 787 53.77 16.89 -3.86
CA SER A 787 53.99 16.12 -5.08
C SER A 787 54.96 16.86 -6.04
N LEU A 788 54.85 18.19 -6.12
CA LEU A 788 55.77 19.03 -6.92
C LEU A 788 57.19 19.04 -6.37
N GLU A 789 57.34 19.12 -5.03
CA GLU A 789 58.67 19.07 -4.38
C GLU A 789 59.36 17.73 -4.62
N MET A 790 58.63 16.66 -4.43
CA MET A 790 59.17 15.30 -4.64
C MET A 790 59.55 15.10 -6.11
N LEU A 791 58.73 15.58 -7.05
CA LEU A 791 59.04 15.52 -8.47
C LEU A 791 60.31 16.33 -8.79
N ALA A 792 60.43 17.53 -8.24
CA ALA A 792 61.62 18.35 -8.43
C ALA A 792 62.89 17.71 -7.86
N ALA A 793 62.77 17.09 -6.68
CA ALA A 793 63.86 16.33 -6.07
C ALA A 793 64.27 15.14 -6.96
N MET A 794 63.29 14.36 -7.48
CA MET A 794 63.63 13.23 -8.34
C MET A 794 64.31 13.66 -9.66
N TYR A 795 63.89 14.79 -10.25
CA TYR A 795 64.58 15.33 -11.41
C TYR A 795 66.03 15.72 -11.09
N SER A 796 66.30 16.27 -9.92
CA SER A 796 67.64 16.57 -9.49
C SER A 796 68.50 15.34 -9.29
N GLU A 797 67.94 14.24 -8.72
CA GLU A 797 68.70 12.98 -8.52
C GLU A 797 69.11 12.32 -9.86
N VAL A 798 68.40 12.58 -10.92
CA VAL A 798 68.77 12.08 -12.25
C VAL A 798 69.50 13.18 -13.12
N GLY A 799 69.95 14.27 -12.54
CA GLY A 799 70.68 15.32 -13.19
C GLY A 799 69.86 16.21 -14.16
N ARG A 800 68.56 16.24 -14.05
CA ARG A 800 67.62 17.07 -14.84
C ARG A 800 67.32 18.36 -14.12
N PHE A 801 68.37 19.18 -13.83
CA PHE A 801 68.29 20.36 -12.97
C PHE A 801 67.43 21.48 -13.52
N SER A 802 67.38 21.66 -14.83
CA SER A 802 66.52 22.66 -15.47
C SER A 802 65.06 22.34 -15.23
N GLU A 803 64.66 21.09 -15.29
CA GLU A 803 63.31 20.61 -15.02
C GLU A 803 62.96 20.64 -13.50
N ALA A 804 63.92 20.28 -12.66
CA ALA A 804 63.81 20.41 -11.22
C ALA A 804 63.52 21.86 -10.81
N ALA A 805 64.26 22.84 -11.33
CA ALA A 805 64.02 24.23 -11.08
C ALA A 805 62.65 24.72 -11.55
N LYS A 806 62.23 24.26 -12.75
CA LYS A 806 60.89 24.59 -13.30
C LYS A 806 59.77 24.07 -12.42
N VAL A 807 59.83 22.81 -11.94
CA VAL A 807 58.82 22.20 -11.08
C VAL A 807 58.84 22.83 -9.69
N ALA A 808 60.01 23.13 -9.12
CA ALA A 808 60.13 23.79 -7.82
C ALA A 808 59.53 25.23 -7.86
N ARG A 809 59.67 25.96 -8.97
CA ARG A 809 58.98 27.25 -9.13
C ARG A 809 57.46 27.10 -9.17
N ARG A 810 56.95 26.04 -9.80
CA ARG A 810 55.52 25.74 -9.74
C ARG A 810 55.05 25.45 -8.32
N ALA A 811 55.83 24.68 -7.54
CA ALA A 811 55.52 24.44 -6.14
C ALA A 811 55.47 25.75 -5.34
N LEU A 812 56.47 26.65 -5.53
CA LEU A 812 56.50 27.95 -4.89
C LEU A 812 55.31 28.86 -5.27
N ALA A 813 54.73 28.66 -6.45
CA ALA A 813 53.58 29.42 -6.91
C ALA A 813 52.24 28.91 -6.35
N THR A 814 52.18 27.76 -5.66
CA THR A 814 50.94 27.23 -5.06
C THR A 814 50.48 28.10 -3.90
N PRO A 815 49.16 28.24 -3.66
CA PRO A 815 48.63 29.00 -2.52
C PRO A 815 49.16 28.51 -1.17
N ALA A 816 49.31 27.20 -1.01
CA ALA A 816 49.84 26.58 0.21
C ALA A 816 51.29 27.02 0.47
N ALA A 817 52.17 26.98 -0.54
CA ALA A 817 53.54 27.43 -0.38
C ALA A 817 53.65 28.97 -0.17
N GLN A 818 52.75 29.77 -0.76
CA GLN A 818 52.72 31.21 -0.56
C GLN A 818 52.26 31.62 0.85
N SER A 819 51.42 30.80 1.48
CA SER A 819 50.96 31.03 2.85
C SER A 819 51.92 30.55 3.91
N ASP A 820 52.90 29.67 3.56
CA ASP A 820 53.90 29.11 4.45
C ASP A 820 55.30 29.69 4.14
N ALA A 821 55.77 30.56 5.05
CA ALA A 821 57.07 31.28 4.88
C ALA A 821 58.27 30.31 4.90
N ASN A 822 58.21 29.22 5.71
CA ASN A 822 59.26 28.21 5.78
C ASN A 822 59.35 27.41 4.48
N LEU A 823 58.20 26.86 4.02
CA LEU A 823 58.11 26.14 2.76
C LEU A 823 58.57 27.02 1.58
N SER A 824 58.09 28.27 1.53
CA SER A 824 58.55 29.25 0.50
C SER A 824 60.07 29.47 0.55
N GLY A 825 60.66 29.55 1.75
CA GLY A 825 62.12 29.72 1.96
C GLY A 825 62.90 28.51 1.45
N GLU A 826 62.48 27.30 1.82
CA GLU A 826 63.09 26.04 1.37
C GLU A 826 63.01 25.88 -0.18
N LEU A 827 61.86 26.14 -0.76
CA LEU A 827 61.68 26.09 -2.22
C LEU A 827 62.58 27.08 -2.95
N ARG A 828 62.75 28.32 -2.47
CA ARG A 828 63.68 29.28 -3.06
C ARG A 828 65.14 28.84 -2.99
N ALA A 829 65.55 28.24 -1.84
CA ALA A 829 66.90 27.71 -1.71
C ALA A 829 67.15 26.55 -2.69
N ARG A 830 66.19 25.62 -2.81
CA ARG A 830 66.26 24.50 -3.78
C ARG A 830 66.29 25.00 -5.21
N ILE A 831 65.46 26.00 -5.58
CA ILE A 831 65.50 26.62 -6.91
C ILE A 831 66.88 27.19 -7.21
N ALA A 832 67.46 27.98 -6.30
CA ALA A 832 68.79 28.55 -6.48
C ALA A 832 69.89 27.48 -6.64
N TYR A 833 69.77 26.39 -5.90
CA TYR A 833 70.68 25.25 -6.05
C TYR A 833 70.50 24.61 -7.43
N TYR A 834 69.32 24.27 -7.85
CA TYR A 834 69.04 23.63 -9.16
C TYR A 834 69.48 24.49 -10.32
N GLU A 835 69.30 25.82 -10.25
CA GLU A 835 69.75 26.78 -11.29
C GLU A 835 71.25 26.93 -11.34
N SER A 836 72.03 26.61 -10.28
CA SER A 836 73.50 26.66 -10.23
C SER A 836 74.13 25.38 -10.85
N GLN A 837 73.35 24.35 -11.09
CA GLN A 837 73.85 23.08 -11.63
C GLN A 837 73.55 22.96 -13.14
N PRO A 838 74.50 22.49 -13.96
CA PRO A 838 74.23 22.20 -15.38
C PRO A 838 73.52 20.85 -15.50
N ASP A 839 72.63 20.72 -16.47
CA ASP A 839 71.99 19.46 -16.75
C ASP A 839 73.01 18.38 -17.07
N GLY A 840 72.85 17.16 -16.54
CA GLY A 840 73.79 16.08 -16.65
C GLY A 840 74.88 16.05 -15.59
N ALA A 841 75.00 17.00 -14.66
CA ALA A 841 75.89 16.91 -13.52
C ALA A 841 75.44 15.77 -12.58
N ALA A 842 76.43 15.10 -11.96
CA ALA A 842 76.10 14.15 -10.90
C ALA A 842 75.41 14.87 -9.74
N PRO A 843 74.35 14.32 -9.17
CA PRO A 843 73.76 14.91 -7.96
C PRO A 843 74.81 14.95 -6.83
N ASN A 844 74.76 16.03 -6.03
CA ASN A 844 75.71 16.13 -4.92
C ASN A 844 75.34 15.10 -3.86
N PRO A 845 76.28 14.22 -3.35
CA PRO A 845 76.02 13.17 -2.42
C PRO A 845 75.40 13.60 -1.09
#